data_9eca2f7229a63347f979004c4dedefa9
#
_entry.id   9eca2f7229a63347f979004c4dedefa9
#
_cell.length_a   1.000
_cell.length_b   1.000
_cell.length_c   1.000
_cell.angle_alpha   90.00
_cell.angle_beta   90.00
_cell.angle_gamma   90.00
#
_symmetry.space_group_name_H-M   'P 1'
#
loop_
_entity.id
_entity.type
_entity.pdbx_description
1 polymer ?
#
loop_
_entity_poly.entity_id
_entity_poly.type
_entity_poly.pdbx_seq_one_letter_code
_entity_poly.pdbx_strand_id
1 'polypeptide(L)'
;MWTDRAVSYRESNGIDHAAVRLAVVVQEMVDARVAGVMFTANPVTGRRREIVIDASPGLGEAVVSGAVNPDRFRFRDGRVLERSAGDKALAIRAVPGGGTERVETAQGELCLTDDEVRRLAELGARVEDHYGAPQDTEWAIDAAGTLRLTQARPITTLYPLPETTRPGLRVYLSVNVLQGVMGPLTPMGVAAFRLISAGGAGLAGNAPADPIDGAGFFAVSGERAWLDITAAVRSRPGRAILPRALTLGEARAVSIMQGLFEDPRLAPARGSVRPFLRGFLRFAANLRLPVRFWVALTSPRRALAHSVAIGAELDRRLHVPSSATPAQRLDHAQHVLARLFPLIIRIMPTAITGYALYALSARLSGVPLDEMSDVLRSVPHNPTTEMDLELWHLATRVEPEPFRELPVPELVRRFQEGELPPVAQREVTAFLAKYGHRGVAEIDVGVPRWSEEPGHLLGVLANYLRMDGGLTPGELFEKGTREAKRRIGELAARAGRRARWRAPFVRWALGRTRHYAGLRELPKFYLVKTLAAVRRSLFAVGEHLVGLGVLERADDVFFLDLRETRAALKGGDLRELVAERRATHERERRRRHVPRVLLSDGTEPEALAAATADPGALTGTPASPGTVTGTARVVLDPHGAHLEPGEILICPSTDPGWTPLFLTAGGLVMEMGGAMSHGAVVAREYGIPAVVGVPDATHRVGSGQGDHRERRRRHRHASLTSRGAPAPRSGPSSWPPPRRGRRPRRRR
;
A
#
# COMPACT_ATOMS: atom_id res chain seq x y z
N MET A 1 -21.33 18.55 23.62
CA MET A 1 -21.17 18.97 22.19
C MET A 1 -19.97 19.89 21.98
N TRP A 2 -19.65 20.78 22.91
CA TRP A 2 -18.64 21.85 22.73
C TRP A 2 -17.39 21.65 23.59
N THR A 3 -17.06 20.41 23.94
CA THR A 3 -15.75 20.09 24.53
C THR A 3 -14.67 20.11 23.44
N ASP A 4 -13.44 20.48 23.78
CA ASP A 4 -12.29 20.57 22.85
C ASP A 4 -12.11 19.26 22.06
N ARG A 5 -12.31 18.11 22.73
CA ARG A 5 -12.26 16.80 22.09
C ARG A 5 -13.33 16.62 21.02
N ALA A 6 -14.58 17.06 21.29
CA ALA A 6 -15.68 16.92 20.34
C ALA A 6 -15.54 17.89 19.16
N VAL A 7 -15.03 19.09 19.42
CA VAL A 7 -14.73 20.09 18.36
C VAL A 7 -13.61 19.56 17.46
N SER A 8 -12.49 19.16 18.04
CA SER A 8 -11.35 18.61 17.30
C SER A 8 -11.71 17.36 16.49
N TYR A 9 -12.57 16.48 17.05
CA TYR A 9 -13.08 15.31 16.32
C TYR A 9 -13.87 15.71 15.08
N ARG A 10 -14.78 16.69 15.18
CA ARG A 10 -15.56 17.17 14.05
C ARG A 10 -14.68 17.83 12.99
N GLU A 11 -13.75 18.69 13.40
CA GLU A 11 -12.79 19.33 12.49
C GLU A 11 -11.98 18.30 11.71
N SER A 12 -11.42 17.32 12.43
CA SER A 12 -10.61 16.27 11.79
C SER A 12 -11.40 15.33 10.87
N ASN A 13 -12.73 15.31 11.01
CA ASN A 13 -13.62 14.51 10.16
C ASN A 13 -14.44 15.36 9.15
N GLY A 14 -14.20 16.69 9.09
CA GLY A 14 -14.90 17.59 8.17
C GLY A 14 -16.40 17.67 8.42
N ILE A 15 -16.82 17.54 9.70
CA ILE A 15 -18.23 17.61 10.11
C ILE A 15 -18.57 19.06 10.46
N ASP A 16 -19.56 19.63 9.76
CA ASP A 16 -20.06 20.96 10.07
C ASP A 16 -20.61 21.02 11.50
N HIS A 17 -20.08 21.94 12.29
CA HIS A 17 -20.50 22.16 13.67
C HIS A 17 -21.99 22.54 13.79
N ALA A 18 -22.52 23.24 12.83
CA ALA A 18 -23.92 23.70 12.81
C ALA A 18 -24.89 22.56 12.44
N ALA A 19 -24.46 21.55 11.71
CA ALA A 19 -25.27 20.43 11.28
C ALA A 19 -25.43 19.34 12.35
N VAL A 20 -24.64 19.38 13.44
CA VAL A 20 -24.65 18.34 14.47
C VAL A 20 -25.84 18.49 15.41
N ARG A 21 -26.65 17.43 15.51
CA ARG A 21 -27.76 17.32 16.46
C ARG A 21 -27.39 16.27 17.53
N LEU A 22 -27.77 16.56 18.78
CA LEU A 22 -27.57 15.65 19.91
C LEU A 22 -28.93 15.06 20.32
N ALA A 23 -29.03 13.73 20.29
CA ALA A 23 -30.16 13.04 20.92
C ALA A 23 -29.74 12.67 22.36
N VAL A 24 -30.67 12.81 23.28
CA VAL A 24 -30.52 12.43 24.69
C VAL A 24 -31.28 11.12 24.92
N VAL A 25 -30.59 10.12 25.41
CA VAL A 25 -31.18 8.83 25.80
C VAL A 25 -31.34 8.82 27.33
N VAL A 26 -32.56 8.53 27.80
CA VAL A 26 -32.85 8.29 29.21
C VAL A 26 -33.15 6.81 29.40
N GLN A 27 -32.36 6.13 30.21
CA GLN A 27 -32.52 4.71 30.49
C GLN A 27 -32.41 4.43 31.99
N GLU A 28 -32.96 3.31 32.45
CA GLU A 28 -32.85 2.84 33.81
C GLU A 28 -31.39 2.52 34.18
N MET A 29 -30.95 3.00 35.35
CA MET A 29 -29.62 2.69 35.87
C MET A 29 -29.58 1.24 36.37
N VAL A 30 -28.59 0.48 35.92
CA VAL A 30 -28.33 -0.87 36.42
C VAL A 30 -27.45 -0.79 37.66
N ASP A 31 -27.91 -1.35 38.79
CA ASP A 31 -27.05 -1.56 39.97
C ASP A 31 -26.09 -2.72 39.68
N ALA A 32 -24.97 -2.37 39.08
CA ALA A 32 -24.02 -3.34 38.55
C ALA A 32 -23.11 -3.93 39.58
N ARG A 33 -23.13 -5.24 39.75
CA ARG A 33 -22.09 -5.99 40.47
C ARG A 33 -20.78 -5.95 39.66
N VAL A 34 -20.87 -6.11 38.33
CA VAL A 34 -19.77 -6.05 37.38
C VAL A 34 -20.30 -5.48 36.07
N ALA A 35 -19.49 -4.67 35.41
CA ALA A 35 -19.79 -4.10 34.11
C ALA A 35 -18.52 -3.97 33.26
N GLY A 36 -18.68 -3.68 31.99
CA GLY A 36 -17.53 -3.50 31.11
C GLY A 36 -17.90 -3.30 29.65
N VAL A 37 -16.91 -3.52 28.81
CA VAL A 37 -17.05 -3.46 27.36
C VAL A 37 -16.81 -4.84 26.75
N MET A 38 -17.46 -5.09 25.63
CA MET A 38 -17.27 -6.32 24.86
C MET A 38 -17.22 -6.00 23.36
N PHE A 39 -16.15 -6.44 22.74
CA PHE A 39 -15.98 -6.37 21.29
C PHE A 39 -16.32 -7.74 20.68
N THR A 40 -17.25 -7.80 19.72
CA THR A 40 -17.64 -9.07 19.08
C THR A 40 -16.60 -9.57 18.06
N ALA A 41 -15.65 -8.71 17.67
CA ALA A 41 -14.43 -9.06 16.97
C ALA A 41 -13.23 -8.46 17.70
N ASN A 42 -12.06 -9.06 17.57
CA ASN A 42 -10.85 -8.53 18.21
C ASN A 42 -10.43 -7.19 17.54
N PRO A 43 -10.52 -6.04 18.22
CA PRO A 43 -10.27 -4.74 17.62
C PRO A 43 -8.78 -4.49 17.31
N VAL A 44 -7.86 -5.26 17.90
CA VAL A 44 -6.41 -5.14 17.70
C VAL A 44 -5.96 -5.98 16.51
N THR A 45 -6.38 -7.23 16.46
CA THR A 45 -5.93 -8.18 15.43
C THR A 45 -6.83 -8.23 14.21
N GLY A 46 -8.00 -7.57 14.26
CA GLY A 46 -9.03 -7.61 13.22
C GLY A 46 -9.82 -8.91 13.16
N ARG A 47 -9.45 -9.93 13.95
CA ARG A 47 -10.04 -11.28 13.84
C ARG A 47 -11.52 -11.28 14.22
N ARG A 48 -12.35 -11.68 13.23
CA ARG A 48 -13.78 -11.90 13.42
C ARG A 48 -14.03 -13.12 14.30
N ARG A 49 -15.16 -13.14 15.04
CA ARG A 49 -15.53 -14.25 15.94
C ARG A 49 -14.51 -14.53 17.03
N GLU A 50 -13.62 -13.58 17.34
CA GLU A 50 -12.80 -13.58 18.52
C GLU A 50 -13.27 -12.44 19.41
N ILE A 51 -14.09 -12.78 20.39
CA ILE A 51 -14.72 -11.81 21.30
C ILE A 51 -13.70 -11.42 22.36
N VAL A 52 -13.59 -10.13 22.62
CA VAL A 52 -12.74 -9.56 23.68
C VAL A 52 -13.65 -8.87 24.69
N ILE A 53 -13.52 -9.23 25.96
CA ILE A 53 -14.31 -8.67 27.06
C ILE A 53 -13.34 -8.06 28.06
N ASP A 54 -13.53 -6.77 28.34
CA ASP A 54 -12.85 -6.05 29.41
C ASP A 54 -13.89 -5.76 30.52
N ALA A 55 -13.62 -6.20 31.76
CA ALA A 55 -14.58 -6.20 32.88
C ALA A 55 -13.98 -5.63 34.15
N SER A 56 -14.80 -4.90 34.93
CA SER A 56 -14.43 -4.38 36.26
C SER A 56 -15.63 -4.43 37.21
N PRO A 57 -15.42 -4.56 38.52
CA PRO A 57 -16.48 -4.44 39.54
C PRO A 57 -17.17 -3.06 39.49
N GLY A 58 -18.47 -3.02 39.71
CA GLY A 58 -19.29 -1.81 39.72
C GLY A 58 -19.70 -1.36 38.32
N LEU A 59 -19.87 -0.05 38.12
CA LEU A 59 -20.31 0.56 36.85
C LEU A 59 -19.22 0.57 35.80
N GLY A 60 -19.63 0.45 34.53
CA GLY A 60 -18.73 0.43 33.37
C GLY A 60 -17.93 1.71 33.13
N GLU A 61 -18.29 2.81 33.76
CA GLU A 61 -17.59 4.10 33.71
C GLU A 61 -16.10 3.96 34.04
N ALA A 62 -15.73 3.09 35.00
CA ALA A 62 -14.35 2.86 35.39
C ALA A 62 -13.50 2.28 34.25
N VAL A 63 -14.10 1.40 33.44
CA VAL A 63 -13.45 0.81 32.23
C VAL A 63 -13.39 1.81 31.08
N VAL A 64 -14.51 2.45 30.76
CA VAL A 64 -14.63 3.37 29.62
C VAL A 64 -13.79 4.63 29.78
N SER A 65 -13.68 5.15 31.02
CA SER A 65 -12.83 6.31 31.31
C SER A 65 -11.33 5.98 31.39
N GLY A 66 -10.98 4.68 31.45
CA GLY A 66 -9.59 4.23 31.63
C GLY A 66 -9.08 4.45 33.09
N ALA A 67 -9.98 4.56 34.07
CA ALA A 67 -9.62 4.76 35.45
C ALA A 67 -9.03 3.50 36.13
N VAL A 68 -9.23 2.33 35.52
CA VAL A 68 -8.75 1.03 36.00
C VAL A 68 -8.16 0.22 34.87
N ASN A 69 -7.26 -0.73 35.20
CA ASN A 69 -6.90 -1.83 34.32
C ASN A 69 -7.90 -2.96 34.56
N PRO A 70 -8.80 -3.23 33.60
CA PRO A 70 -9.84 -4.23 33.75
C PRO A 70 -9.30 -5.65 33.65
N ASP A 71 -10.08 -6.64 34.07
CA ASP A 71 -9.87 -8.02 33.68
C ASP A 71 -10.15 -8.17 32.20
N ARG A 72 -9.29 -8.94 31.51
CA ARG A 72 -9.46 -9.21 30.08
C ARG A 72 -9.71 -10.68 29.81
N PHE A 73 -10.72 -10.94 29.00
CA PHE A 73 -11.05 -12.28 28.52
C PHE A 73 -11.07 -12.30 27.00
N ARG A 74 -10.51 -13.36 26.41
CA ARG A 74 -10.69 -13.65 24.98
C ARG A 74 -11.45 -14.95 24.82
N PHE A 75 -12.50 -14.91 24.03
CA PHE A 75 -13.39 -16.05 23.78
C PHE A 75 -13.50 -16.33 22.27
N ARG A 76 -13.44 -17.59 21.89
CA ARG A 76 -13.61 -18.03 20.51
C ARG A 76 -13.98 -19.52 20.45
N ASP A 77 -14.79 -19.89 19.46
CA ASP A 77 -15.16 -21.28 19.20
C ASP A 77 -15.69 -22.02 20.46
N GLY A 78 -16.49 -21.33 21.26
CA GLY A 78 -17.08 -21.90 22.48
C GLY A 78 -16.13 -21.99 23.70
N ARG A 79 -14.92 -21.44 23.62
CA ARG A 79 -13.88 -21.56 24.67
C ARG A 79 -13.29 -20.22 25.06
N VAL A 80 -13.00 -20.08 26.35
CA VAL A 80 -12.18 -18.97 26.88
C VAL A 80 -10.71 -19.28 26.57
N LEU A 81 -10.10 -18.45 25.68
CA LEU A 81 -8.71 -18.61 25.24
C LEU A 81 -7.71 -17.97 26.21
N GLU A 82 -8.11 -16.87 26.85
CA GLU A 82 -7.25 -16.09 27.72
C GLU A 82 -8.07 -15.48 28.86
N ARG A 83 -7.46 -15.43 30.04
CA ARG A 83 -7.93 -14.74 31.23
C ARG A 83 -6.75 -13.97 31.80
N SER A 84 -6.87 -12.65 31.85
CA SER A 84 -5.85 -11.75 32.41
C SER A 84 -6.49 -10.90 33.47
N ALA A 85 -6.06 -11.07 34.73
CA ALA A 85 -6.55 -10.24 35.79
C ALA A 85 -5.93 -8.84 35.74
N GLY A 86 -6.76 -7.81 35.83
CA GLY A 86 -6.35 -6.43 36.00
C GLY A 86 -6.13 -6.06 37.48
N ASP A 87 -5.57 -4.89 37.73
CA ASP A 87 -5.36 -4.42 39.11
C ASP A 87 -6.65 -3.90 39.76
N LYS A 88 -7.64 -3.45 38.97
CA LYS A 88 -8.99 -3.02 39.42
C LYS A 88 -9.01 -2.28 40.78
N ALA A 89 -8.07 -1.36 40.97
CA ALA A 89 -7.85 -0.72 42.27
C ALA A 89 -9.08 0.04 42.82
N LEU A 90 -10.03 0.38 41.93
CA LEU A 90 -11.27 1.07 42.33
C LEU A 90 -12.48 0.54 41.55
N ALA A 91 -13.65 0.65 42.15
CA ALA A 91 -14.95 0.51 41.47
C ALA A 91 -15.75 1.82 41.57
N ILE A 92 -16.58 2.07 40.59
CA ILE A 92 -17.57 3.15 40.62
C ILE A 92 -18.92 2.50 40.94
N ARG A 93 -19.65 3.01 41.93
CA ARG A 93 -20.97 2.53 42.34
C ARG A 93 -22.02 3.64 42.27
N ALA A 94 -23.25 3.28 41.96
CA ALA A 94 -24.38 4.20 42.09
C ALA A 94 -24.70 4.48 43.56
N VAL A 95 -25.05 5.72 43.86
CA VAL A 95 -25.47 6.14 45.20
C VAL A 95 -26.99 6.33 45.23
N PRO A 96 -27.69 5.82 46.25
CA PRO A 96 -29.11 6.11 46.44
C PRO A 96 -29.38 7.63 46.47
N GLY A 97 -30.32 8.08 45.65
CA GLY A 97 -30.62 9.50 45.48
C GLY A 97 -29.91 10.20 44.32
N GLY A 98 -29.05 9.51 43.61
CA GLY A 98 -28.37 9.99 42.41
C GLY A 98 -26.87 10.24 42.56
N GLY A 99 -26.14 10.18 41.48
CA GLY A 99 -24.68 10.31 41.45
C GLY A 99 -23.92 8.98 41.59
N THR A 100 -22.59 9.08 41.61
CA THR A 100 -21.69 7.91 41.74
C THR A 100 -20.61 8.16 42.79
N GLU A 101 -20.13 7.10 43.44
CA GLU A 101 -19.01 7.15 44.36
C GLU A 101 -17.88 6.20 43.89
N ARG A 102 -16.66 6.54 44.27
CA ARG A 102 -15.48 5.68 44.06
C ARG A 102 -15.18 4.87 45.30
N VAL A 103 -15.08 3.56 45.15
CA VAL A 103 -14.82 2.63 46.26
C VAL A 103 -13.55 1.82 45.93
N GLU A 104 -12.63 1.72 46.85
CA GLU A 104 -11.47 0.83 46.73
C GLU A 104 -11.93 -0.64 46.70
N THR A 105 -11.33 -1.44 45.84
CA THR A 105 -11.67 -2.85 45.69
C THR A 105 -10.49 -3.76 45.97
N ALA A 106 -10.80 -5.01 46.39
CA ALA A 106 -9.79 -6.05 46.53
C ALA A 106 -9.19 -6.43 45.17
N GLN A 107 -7.86 -6.48 45.12
CA GLN A 107 -7.10 -6.83 43.92
C GLN A 107 -6.95 -8.35 43.76
N GLY A 108 -6.85 -8.83 42.54
CA GLY A 108 -6.30 -10.14 42.21
C GLY A 108 -7.29 -11.22 41.76
N GLU A 109 -8.57 -11.16 42.09
CA GLU A 109 -9.57 -12.13 41.65
C GLU A 109 -10.26 -11.67 40.33
N LEU A 110 -10.53 -12.62 39.43
CA LEU A 110 -11.31 -12.35 38.21
C LEU A 110 -12.76 -12.01 38.56
N CYS A 111 -13.31 -10.96 38.01
CA CYS A 111 -14.65 -10.48 38.30
C CYS A 111 -15.75 -11.22 37.52
N LEU A 112 -15.41 -12.06 36.54
CA LEU A 112 -16.32 -12.90 35.76
C LEU A 112 -15.93 -14.38 35.83
N THR A 113 -16.93 -15.24 35.92
CA THR A 113 -16.81 -16.67 35.71
C THR A 113 -16.80 -17.05 34.23
N ASP A 114 -16.31 -18.22 33.88
CA ASP A 114 -16.32 -18.72 32.50
C ASP A 114 -17.74 -18.83 31.92
N ASP A 115 -18.74 -19.08 32.79
CA ASP A 115 -20.14 -19.16 32.38
C ASP A 115 -20.69 -17.77 32.03
N GLU A 116 -20.36 -16.76 32.80
CA GLU A 116 -20.71 -15.36 32.51
C GLU A 116 -20.03 -14.89 31.23
N VAL A 117 -18.75 -15.22 31.02
CA VAL A 117 -18.03 -14.94 29.77
C VAL A 117 -18.72 -15.60 28.57
N ARG A 118 -19.19 -16.84 28.72
CA ARG A 118 -19.92 -17.55 27.65
C ARG A 118 -21.26 -16.88 27.36
N ARG A 119 -22.04 -16.54 28.39
CA ARG A 119 -23.33 -15.82 28.24
C ARG A 119 -23.16 -14.46 27.55
N LEU A 120 -22.10 -13.71 27.92
CA LEU A 120 -21.74 -12.45 27.25
C LEU A 120 -21.41 -12.69 25.78
N ALA A 121 -20.60 -13.72 25.47
CA ALA A 121 -20.24 -14.04 24.11
C ALA A 121 -21.45 -14.45 23.26
N GLU A 122 -22.41 -15.19 23.82
CA GLU A 122 -23.67 -15.55 23.15
C GLU A 122 -24.54 -14.31 22.89
N LEU A 123 -24.60 -13.38 23.85
CA LEU A 123 -25.28 -12.09 23.66
C LEU A 123 -24.58 -11.28 22.55
N GLY A 124 -23.24 -11.19 22.57
CA GLY A 124 -22.46 -10.49 21.55
C GLY A 124 -22.70 -11.03 20.16
N ALA A 125 -22.75 -12.37 20.00
CA ALA A 125 -23.06 -12.99 18.71
C ALA A 125 -24.46 -12.60 18.19
N ARG A 126 -25.47 -12.59 19.06
CA ARG A 126 -26.83 -12.15 18.72
C ARG A 126 -26.87 -10.68 18.32
N VAL A 127 -26.11 -9.82 18.99
CA VAL A 127 -26.03 -8.39 18.69
C VAL A 127 -25.35 -8.19 17.32
N GLU A 128 -24.24 -8.89 17.04
CA GLU A 128 -23.56 -8.85 15.76
C GLU A 128 -24.47 -9.32 14.62
N ASP A 129 -25.20 -10.42 14.82
CA ASP A 129 -26.16 -10.94 13.83
C ASP A 129 -27.31 -9.94 13.57
N HIS A 130 -27.79 -9.25 14.61
CA HIS A 130 -28.84 -8.26 14.49
C HIS A 130 -28.43 -7.04 13.66
N TYR A 131 -27.22 -6.53 13.87
CA TYR A 131 -26.69 -5.36 13.15
C TYR A 131 -25.96 -5.71 11.86
N GLY A 132 -25.68 -6.98 11.61
CA GLY A 132 -24.95 -7.44 10.43
C GLY A 132 -23.48 -7.03 10.37
N ALA A 133 -22.92 -6.54 11.48
CA ALA A 133 -21.54 -6.07 11.56
C ALA A 133 -20.99 -6.22 12.99
N PRO A 134 -19.66 -6.38 13.16
CA PRO A 134 -19.02 -6.43 14.48
C PRO A 134 -19.33 -5.21 15.33
N GLN A 135 -19.62 -5.44 16.60
CA GLN A 135 -20.10 -4.44 17.54
C GLN A 135 -19.14 -4.26 18.72
N ASP A 136 -19.00 -3.03 19.16
CA ASP A 136 -18.47 -2.56 20.44
C ASP A 136 -19.68 -2.33 21.34
N THR A 137 -19.76 -3.07 22.45
CA THR A 137 -20.90 -3.07 23.34
C THR A 137 -20.51 -2.75 24.78
N GLU A 138 -21.39 -1.99 25.47
CA GLU A 138 -21.31 -1.82 26.92
C GLU A 138 -22.38 -2.69 27.57
N TRP A 139 -22.03 -3.34 28.68
CA TRP A 139 -22.90 -4.29 29.36
C TRP A 139 -22.71 -4.21 30.88
N ALA A 140 -23.71 -4.69 31.61
CA ALA A 140 -23.67 -4.81 33.05
C ALA A 140 -24.34 -6.10 33.52
N ILE A 141 -23.87 -6.67 34.65
CA ILE A 141 -24.49 -7.78 35.37
C ILE A 141 -24.84 -7.28 36.74
N ASP A 142 -26.12 -7.35 37.13
CA ASP A 142 -26.60 -6.96 38.43
C ASP A 142 -26.28 -8.00 39.52
N ALA A 143 -26.63 -7.70 40.76
CA ALA A 143 -26.43 -8.60 41.91
C ALA A 143 -27.22 -9.93 41.81
N ALA A 144 -28.31 -9.94 41.04
CA ALA A 144 -29.10 -11.14 40.75
C ALA A 144 -28.51 -11.99 39.62
N GLY A 145 -27.42 -11.54 38.97
CA GLY A 145 -26.80 -12.21 37.83
C GLY A 145 -27.49 -11.96 36.49
N THR A 146 -28.39 -10.96 36.43
CA THR A 146 -29.08 -10.58 35.20
C THR A 146 -28.14 -9.78 34.29
N LEU A 147 -27.94 -10.25 33.07
CA LEU A 147 -27.12 -9.57 32.06
C LEU A 147 -27.94 -8.51 31.32
N ARG A 148 -27.46 -7.29 31.29
CA ARG A 148 -28.05 -6.13 30.61
C ARG A 148 -27.09 -5.59 29.56
N LEU A 149 -27.59 -5.34 28.35
CA LEU A 149 -26.87 -4.56 27.33
C LEU A 149 -27.26 -3.08 27.49
N THR A 150 -26.29 -2.21 27.66
CA THR A 150 -26.51 -0.78 27.88
C THR A 150 -26.23 0.05 26.62
N GLN A 151 -25.32 -0.39 25.76
CA GLN A 151 -25.00 0.25 24.50
C GLN A 151 -24.48 -0.77 23.47
N ALA A 152 -24.74 -0.48 22.18
CA ALA A 152 -24.08 -1.17 21.07
C ALA A 152 -23.76 -0.16 19.96
N ARG A 153 -22.57 -0.28 19.39
CA ARG A 153 -22.14 0.53 18.26
C ARG A 153 -21.20 -0.29 17.34
N PRO A 154 -21.20 -0.04 16.01
CA PRO A 154 -20.32 -0.77 15.11
C PRO A 154 -18.85 -0.46 15.40
N ILE A 155 -17.98 -1.48 15.28
CA ILE A 155 -16.53 -1.32 15.34
C ILE A 155 -16.06 -0.75 14.00
N THR A 156 -15.84 0.55 13.93
CA THR A 156 -15.51 1.27 12.68
C THR A 156 -14.04 1.14 12.26
N THR A 157 -13.16 0.69 13.16
CA THR A 157 -11.72 0.54 12.91
C THR A 157 -11.36 -0.70 12.11
N LEU A 158 -12.23 -1.71 12.09
CA LEU A 158 -11.98 -2.97 11.38
C LEU A 158 -11.98 -2.75 9.86
N TYR A 159 -11.02 -3.40 9.19
CA TYR A 159 -11.01 -3.39 7.74
C TYR A 159 -12.13 -4.30 7.19
N PRO A 160 -12.93 -3.89 6.19
CA PRO A 160 -13.95 -4.73 5.59
C PRO A 160 -13.35 -5.96 4.91
N LEU A 161 -14.06 -7.09 4.93
CA LEU A 161 -13.56 -8.34 4.37
C LEU A 161 -13.91 -8.47 2.88
N PRO A 162 -13.00 -9.01 2.05
CA PRO A 162 -13.37 -9.44 0.70
C PRO A 162 -14.42 -10.55 0.75
N GLU A 163 -15.47 -10.41 -0.05
CA GLU A 163 -16.45 -11.46 -0.21
C GLU A 163 -15.83 -12.72 -0.84
N THR A 164 -16.15 -13.87 -0.30
CA THR A 164 -15.67 -15.15 -0.82
C THR A 164 -16.69 -16.26 -0.58
N THR A 165 -16.96 -17.02 -1.63
CA THR A 165 -17.73 -18.27 -1.57
C THR A 165 -16.82 -19.49 -1.40
N ARG A 166 -15.51 -19.32 -1.44
CA ARG A 166 -14.54 -20.41 -1.37
C ARG A 166 -14.32 -20.83 0.07
N PRO A 167 -14.37 -22.13 0.37
CA PRO A 167 -14.20 -22.63 1.73
C PRO A 167 -12.78 -22.47 2.24
N GLY A 168 -12.67 -22.38 3.58
CA GLY A 168 -11.41 -22.33 4.32
C GLY A 168 -10.78 -20.94 4.35
N LEU A 169 -9.72 -20.84 5.17
CA LEU A 169 -8.99 -19.59 5.38
C LEU A 169 -8.31 -19.13 4.09
N ARG A 170 -8.56 -17.87 3.69
CA ARG A 170 -7.98 -17.22 2.51
C ARG A 170 -6.96 -16.18 2.93
N VAL A 171 -5.99 -15.93 2.07
CA VAL A 171 -4.95 -14.92 2.24
C VAL A 171 -5.02 -13.93 1.10
N TYR A 172 -5.27 -12.67 1.43
CA TYR A 172 -5.37 -11.57 0.48
C TYR A 172 -4.18 -10.64 0.61
N LEU A 173 -3.61 -10.25 -0.53
CA LEU A 173 -2.51 -9.28 -0.65
C LEU A 173 -3.03 -8.02 -1.33
N SER A 174 -2.82 -6.86 -0.71
CA SER A 174 -3.30 -5.57 -1.24
C SER A 174 -2.55 -5.16 -2.50
N VAL A 175 -3.25 -4.95 -3.60
CA VAL A 175 -2.69 -4.39 -4.84
C VAL A 175 -2.37 -2.91 -4.65
N ASN A 176 -3.27 -2.18 -3.97
CA ASN A 176 -3.11 -0.76 -3.71
C ASN A 176 -1.80 -0.46 -2.98
N VAL A 177 -1.55 -1.18 -1.86
CA VAL A 177 -0.32 -1.02 -1.07
C VAL A 177 0.92 -1.40 -1.88
N LEU A 178 0.86 -2.47 -2.68
CA LEU A 178 1.96 -2.86 -3.59
C LEU A 178 2.29 -1.77 -4.63
N GLN A 179 1.32 -0.93 -5.00
CA GLN A 179 1.50 0.18 -5.93
C GLN A 179 1.81 1.52 -5.22
N GLY A 180 1.86 1.54 -3.89
CA GLY A 180 2.09 2.76 -3.11
C GLY A 180 0.88 3.69 -3.01
N VAL A 181 -0.33 3.17 -3.24
CA VAL A 181 -1.58 3.93 -3.20
C VAL A 181 -2.43 3.49 -2.01
N MET A 182 -2.71 4.39 -1.08
CA MET A 182 -3.55 4.10 0.10
C MET A 182 -5.03 4.35 -0.16
N GLY A 183 -5.34 5.29 -1.05
CA GLY A 183 -6.71 5.68 -1.39
C GLY A 183 -7.52 4.54 -2.01
N PRO A 184 -8.86 4.63 -1.93
CA PRO A 184 -9.77 3.72 -2.64
C PRO A 184 -9.66 3.93 -4.15
N LEU A 185 -10.09 2.92 -4.90
CA LEU A 185 -10.30 3.00 -6.34
C LEU A 185 -11.77 3.37 -6.60
N THR A 186 -12.01 4.19 -7.60
CA THR A 186 -13.39 4.40 -8.07
C THR A 186 -14.01 3.08 -8.57
N PRO A 187 -15.33 2.93 -8.59
CA PRO A 187 -16.00 1.75 -9.15
C PRO A 187 -15.51 1.41 -10.57
N MET A 188 -15.33 2.42 -11.43
CA MET A 188 -14.75 2.23 -12.76
C MET A 188 -13.28 1.79 -12.70
N GLY A 189 -12.50 2.29 -11.73
CA GLY A 189 -11.12 1.85 -11.47
C GLY A 189 -11.05 0.37 -11.10
N VAL A 190 -11.96 -0.07 -10.23
CA VAL A 190 -12.13 -1.50 -9.88
C VAL A 190 -12.47 -2.32 -11.12
N ALA A 191 -13.43 -1.86 -11.95
CA ALA A 191 -13.82 -2.54 -13.20
C ALA A 191 -12.65 -2.64 -14.18
N ALA A 192 -11.81 -1.61 -14.30
CA ALA A 192 -10.60 -1.63 -15.11
C ALA A 192 -9.61 -2.71 -14.63
N PHE A 193 -9.36 -2.81 -13.32
CA PHE A 193 -8.48 -3.85 -12.77
C PHE A 193 -9.05 -5.26 -12.90
N ARG A 194 -10.37 -5.44 -12.83
CA ARG A 194 -11.02 -6.72 -13.15
C ARG A 194 -10.69 -7.17 -14.56
N LEU A 195 -10.84 -6.31 -15.57
CA LEU A 195 -10.50 -6.62 -16.96
C LEU A 195 -9.01 -6.93 -17.14
N ILE A 196 -8.13 -6.12 -16.54
CA ILE A 196 -6.68 -6.34 -16.59
C ILE A 196 -6.32 -7.70 -15.98
N SER A 197 -6.93 -8.05 -14.84
CA SER A 197 -6.71 -9.34 -14.17
C SER A 197 -7.19 -10.52 -14.99
N ALA A 198 -8.34 -10.39 -15.68
CA ALA A 198 -8.89 -11.39 -16.60
C ALA A 198 -7.93 -11.67 -17.76
N GLY A 199 -7.36 -10.62 -18.36
CA GLY A 199 -6.32 -10.73 -19.38
C GLY A 199 -5.08 -11.48 -18.89
N GLY A 200 -4.66 -11.20 -17.64
CA GLY A 200 -3.55 -11.92 -16.98
C GLY A 200 -3.84 -13.40 -16.77
N ALA A 201 -5.03 -13.73 -16.24
CA ALA A 201 -5.47 -15.11 -16.03
C ALA A 201 -5.53 -15.92 -17.32
N GLY A 202 -5.91 -15.27 -18.43
CA GLY A 202 -5.94 -15.87 -19.77
C GLY A 202 -4.58 -16.39 -20.23
N LEU A 203 -3.48 -15.73 -19.88
CA LEU A 203 -2.13 -16.20 -20.21
C LEU A 203 -1.81 -17.57 -19.62
N ALA A 204 -2.35 -17.89 -18.44
CA ALA A 204 -2.20 -19.19 -17.79
C ALA A 204 -3.30 -20.20 -18.17
N GLY A 205 -4.26 -19.80 -19.03
CA GLY A 205 -5.39 -20.62 -19.46
C GLY A 205 -6.54 -20.66 -18.46
N ASN A 206 -6.65 -19.65 -17.58
CA ASN A 206 -7.68 -19.52 -16.56
C ASN A 206 -8.52 -18.24 -16.77
N ALA A 207 -8.80 -17.88 -18.03
CA ALA A 207 -9.67 -16.76 -18.33
C ALA A 207 -11.06 -16.96 -17.72
N PRO A 208 -11.67 -15.92 -17.12
CA PRO A 208 -13.07 -15.99 -16.71
C PRO A 208 -14.00 -16.07 -17.93
N ALA A 209 -15.24 -16.55 -17.72
CA ALA A 209 -16.25 -16.63 -18.78
C ALA A 209 -16.60 -15.23 -19.31
N ASP A 210 -16.83 -14.28 -18.41
CA ASP A 210 -16.95 -12.85 -18.74
C ASP A 210 -15.74 -12.10 -18.15
N PRO A 211 -14.93 -11.41 -18.99
CA PRO A 211 -13.80 -10.64 -18.50
C PRO A 211 -14.16 -9.51 -17.52
N ILE A 212 -15.40 -9.01 -17.51
CA ILE A 212 -15.86 -7.97 -16.60
C ILE A 212 -15.89 -8.48 -15.15
N ASP A 213 -16.09 -9.77 -14.93
CA ASP A 213 -16.08 -10.36 -13.58
C ASP A 213 -14.67 -10.40 -12.97
N GLY A 214 -13.64 -10.29 -13.81
CA GLY A 214 -12.26 -10.36 -13.40
C GLY A 214 -11.76 -11.80 -13.18
N ALA A 215 -10.48 -11.91 -12.87
CA ALA A 215 -9.88 -13.21 -12.55
C ALA A 215 -10.38 -13.74 -11.21
N GLY A 216 -10.55 -15.05 -11.07
CA GLY A 216 -11.02 -15.65 -9.83
C GLY A 216 -10.08 -15.50 -8.61
N PHE A 217 -8.89 -14.96 -8.78
CA PHE A 217 -7.98 -14.56 -7.70
C PHE A 217 -8.04 -13.05 -7.38
N PHE A 218 -8.84 -12.29 -8.12
CA PHE A 218 -9.04 -10.86 -7.88
C PHE A 218 -10.23 -10.67 -6.95
N ALA A 219 -10.06 -9.88 -5.91
CA ALA A 219 -11.09 -9.56 -4.93
C ALA A 219 -11.11 -8.04 -4.67
N VAL A 220 -12.21 -7.55 -4.13
CA VAL A 220 -12.40 -6.13 -3.81
C VAL A 220 -12.93 -6.02 -2.39
N SER A 221 -12.41 -5.09 -1.63
CA SER A 221 -12.94 -4.74 -0.33
C SER A 221 -12.49 -3.34 0.08
N GLY A 222 -13.37 -2.56 0.71
CA GLY A 222 -13.10 -1.16 1.04
C GLY A 222 -12.69 -0.35 -0.19
N GLU A 223 -13.32 -0.62 -1.33
CA GLU A 223 -12.97 -0.01 -2.65
C GLU A 223 -11.50 -0.16 -3.04
N ARG A 224 -10.83 -1.22 -2.56
CA ARG A 224 -9.43 -1.52 -2.90
C ARG A 224 -9.32 -2.91 -3.50
N ALA A 225 -8.32 -3.06 -4.36
CA ALA A 225 -8.05 -4.30 -5.08
C ALA A 225 -7.16 -5.25 -4.25
N TRP A 226 -7.53 -6.53 -4.23
CA TRP A 226 -6.86 -7.59 -3.50
C TRP A 226 -6.55 -8.78 -4.40
N LEU A 227 -5.43 -9.44 -4.15
CA LEU A 227 -5.08 -10.71 -4.78
C LEU A 227 -5.23 -11.85 -3.78
N ASP A 228 -6.06 -12.82 -4.08
CA ASP A 228 -6.12 -14.08 -3.34
C ASP A 228 -4.88 -14.92 -3.66
N ILE A 229 -3.91 -14.89 -2.76
CA ILE A 229 -2.65 -15.61 -2.87
C ILE A 229 -2.65 -16.95 -2.12
N THR A 230 -3.79 -17.40 -1.64
CA THR A 230 -3.93 -18.63 -0.83
C THR A 230 -3.30 -19.85 -1.49
N ALA A 231 -3.52 -20.03 -2.79
CA ALA A 231 -2.95 -21.15 -3.54
C ALA A 231 -1.42 -21.11 -3.55
N ALA A 232 -0.81 -19.93 -3.64
CA ALA A 232 0.64 -19.75 -3.55
C ALA A 232 1.15 -20.04 -2.13
N VAL A 233 0.50 -19.49 -1.10
CA VAL A 233 0.86 -19.71 0.31
C VAL A 233 0.75 -21.18 0.70
N ARG A 234 -0.25 -21.91 0.17
CA ARG A 234 -0.45 -23.34 0.42
C ARG A 234 0.30 -24.26 -0.54
N SER A 235 1.25 -23.76 -1.32
CA SER A 235 2.07 -24.58 -2.21
C SER A 235 3.57 -24.45 -1.91
N ARG A 236 4.33 -25.54 -2.01
CA ARG A 236 5.79 -25.51 -1.82
C ARG A 236 6.49 -24.58 -2.82
N PRO A 237 6.17 -24.63 -4.15
CA PRO A 237 6.75 -23.69 -5.11
C PRO A 237 6.38 -22.23 -4.82
N GLY A 238 5.12 -21.97 -4.46
CA GLY A 238 4.65 -20.62 -4.13
C GLY A 238 5.38 -20.04 -2.92
N ARG A 239 5.58 -20.80 -1.85
CA ARG A 239 6.38 -20.39 -0.68
C ARG A 239 7.83 -20.06 -1.01
N ALA A 240 8.40 -20.71 -2.03
CA ALA A 240 9.76 -20.41 -2.47
C ALA A 240 9.86 -19.16 -3.35
N ILE A 241 8.83 -18.90 -4.19
CA ILE A 241 8.83 -17.82 -5.20
C ILE A 241 8.27 -16.52 -4.62
N LEU A 242 7.15 -16.58 -3.86
CA LEU A 242 6.40 -15.42 -3.40
C LEU A 242 7.25 -14.41 -2.61
N PRO A 243 8.05 -14.81 -1.59
CA PRO A 243 8.90 -13.86 -0.87
C PRO A 243 9.92 -13.16 -1.79
N ARG A 244 10.51 -13.90 -2.74
CA ARG A 244 11.48 -13.34 -3.69
C ARG A 244 10.84 -12.32 -4.64
N ALA A 245 9.61 -12.58 -5.08
CA ALA A 245 8.86 -11.64 -5.90
C ALA A 245 8.48 -10.38 -5.11
N LEU A 246 8.05 -10.53 -3.85
CA LEU A 246 7.66 -9.41 -2.99
C LEU A 246 8.84 -8.55 -2.53
N THR A 247 10.04 -9.12 -2.36
CA THR A 247 11.25 -8.35 -1.99
C THR A 247 11.52 -7.19 -2.94
N LEU A 248 11.13 -7.33 -4.21
CA LEU A 248 11.33 -6.29 -5.22
C LEU A 248 10.36 -5.12 -5.09
N GLY A 249 9.14 -5.36 -4.61
CA GLY A 249 8.07 -4.35 -4.55
C GLY A 249 7.71 -3.88 -3.14
N GLU A 250 7.57 -4.81 -2.19
CA GLU A 250 7.12 -4.52 -0.82
C GLU A 250 7.84 -5.44 0.18
N ALA A 251 8.94 -4.96 0.72
CA ALA A 251 9.84 -5.76 1.56
C ALA A 251 9.19 -6.23 2.88
N ARG A 252 8.27 -5.44 3.46
CA ARG A 252 7.56 -5.83 4.70
C ARG A 252 6.60 -6.99 4.48
N ALA A 253 6.00 -7.11 3.30
CA ALA A 253 5.16 -8.25 2.99
C ALA A 253 5.93 -9.58 3.09
N VAL A 254 7.26 -9.56 2.94
CA VAL A 254 8.10 -10.76 3.07
C VAL A 254 8.12 -11.29 4.51
N SER A 255 8.33 -10.42 5.51
CA SER A 255 8.33 -10.84 6.93
C SER A 255 6.96 -11.35 7.36
N ILE A 256 5.90 -10.69 6.90
CA ILE A 256 4.52 -11.13 7.12
C ILE A 256 4.27 -12.50 6.51
N MET A 257 4.75 -12.74 5.28
CA MET A 257 4.64 -14.05 4.62
C MET A 257 5.36 -15.15 5.38
N GLN A 258 6.52 -14.87 5.97
CA GLN A 258 7.24 -15.85 6.78
C GLN A 258 6.41 -16.29 7.98
N GLY A 259 5.81 -15.37 8.73
CA GLY A 259 4.89 -15.69 9.82
C GLY A 259 3.66 -16.52 9.37
N LEU A 260 3.10 -16.18 8.20
CA LEU A 260 1.99 -16.97 7.63
C LEU A 260 2.39 -18.39 7.22
N PHE A 261 3.66 -18.62 6.86
CA PHE A 261 4.14 -19.97 6.52
C PHE A 261 4.26 -20.88 7.75
N GLU A 262 4.32 -20.31 8.94
CA GLU A 262 4.33 -21.03 10.22
C GLU A 262 2.93 -21.33 10.73
N ASP A 263 1.88 -20.65 10.22
CA ASP A 263 0.48 -20.91 10.62
C ASP A 263 0.03 -22.31 10.15
N PRO A 264 -0.32 -23.24 11.09
CA PRO A 264 -0.76 -24.58 10.73
C PRO A 264 -2.01 -24.62 9.84
N ARG A 265 -2.88 -23.60 9.95
CA ARG A 265 -4.11 -23.47 9.14
C ARG A 265 -3.80 -23.24 7.66
N LEU A 266 -2.60 -22.71 7.35
CA LEU A 266 -2.10 -22.43 6.02
C LEU A 266 -1.04 -23.46 5.56
N ALA A 267 -0.93 -24.60 6.23
CA ALA A 267 0.02 -25.66 5.87
C ALA A 267 -0.08 -26.03 4.38
N PRO A 268 1.06 -26.38 3.73
CA PRO A 268 1.05 -26.80 2.33
C PRO A 268 0.10 -27.96 2.07
N ALA A 269 -0.83 -27.76 1.14
CA ALA A 269 -1.75 -28.81 0.74
C ALA A 269 -0.99 -29.99 0.11
N ARG A 270 -1.37 -31.22 0.45
CA ARG A 270 -0.88 -32.46 -0.19
C ARG A 270 -1.51 -32.63 -1.56
N GLY A 271 -1.39 -31.65 -2.45
CA GLY A 271 -1.99 -31.67 -3.78
C GLY A 271 -0.98 -31.90 -4.90
N SER A 272 -1.48 -32.31 -6.06
CA SER A 272 -0.68 -32.41 -7.28
C SER A 272 -0.17 -31.04 -7.71
N VAL A 273 1.11 -30.90 -8.01
CA VAL A 273 1.69 -29.70 -8.61
C VAL A 273 1.38 -29.57 -10.12
N ARG A 274 0.71 -30.57 -10.71
CA ARG A 274 0.39 -30.61 -12.15
C ARG A 274 -0.43 -29.41 -12.66
N PRO A 275 -1.48 -28.95 -11.97
CA PRO A 275 -2.25 -27.79 -12.43
C PRO A 275 -1.39 -26.52 -12.47
N PHE A 276 -0.58 -26.30 -11.44
CA PHE A 276 0.35 -25.18 -11.39
C PHE A 276 1.37 -25.25 -12.54
N LEU A 277 1.99 -26.41 -12.74
CA LEU A 277 2.96 -26.59 -13.82
C LEU A 277 2.33 -26.40 -15.19
N ARG A 278 1.12 -26.91 -15.42
CA ARG A 278 0.38 -26.70 -16.68
C ARG A 278 0.09 -25.21 -16.92
N GLY A 279 -0.39 -24.49 -15.91
CA GLY A 279 -0.62 -23.05 -16.01
C GLY A 279 0.66 -22.27 -16.28
N PHE A 280 1.75 -22.59 -15.57
CA PHE A 280 3.05 -21.98 -15.80
C PHE A 280 3.61 -22.25 -17.19
N LEU A 281 3.51 -23.49 -17.69
CA LEU A 281 3.96 -23.83 -19.05
C LEU A 281 3.16 -23.09 -20.13
N ARG A 282 1.84 -22.96 -19.96
CA ARG A 282 1.00 -22.14 -20.85
C ARG A 282 1.42 -20.67 -20.82
N PHE A 283 1.59 -20.12 -19.62
CA PHE A 283 2.08 -18.75 -19.45
C PHE A 283 3.43 -18.54 -20.13
N ALA A 284 4.38 -19.45 -19.90
CA ALA A 284 5.70 -19.39 -20.50
C ALA A 284 5.67 -19.51 -22.04
N ALA A 285 4.81 -20.38 -22.57
CA ALA A 285 4.61 -20.55 -24.01
C ALA A 285 3.96 -19.32 -24.64
N ASN A 286 2.87 -18.80 -24.08
CA ASN A 286 2.17 -17.62 -24.55
C ASN A 286 3.07 -16.37 -24.57
N LEU A 287 3.96 -16.25 -23.60
CA LEU A 287 4.95 -15.17 -23.54
C LEU A 287 6.25 -15.48 -24.30
N ARG A 288 6.41 -16.69 -24.84
CA ARG A 288 7.65 -17.15 -25.49
C ARG A 288 8.89 -16.91 -24.60
N LEU A 289 8.77 -17.19 -23.30
CA LEU A 289 9.80 -16.86 -22.29
C LEU A 289 11.21 -17.36 -22.66
N PRO A 290 11.42 -18.63 -23.09
CA PRO A 290 12.76 -19.09 -23.43
C PRO A 290 13.43 -18.25 -24.53
N VAL A 291 12.68 -17.91 -25.59
CA VAL A 291 13.18 -17.09 -26.70
C VAL A 291 13.52 -15.67 -26.22
N ARG A 292 12.67 -15.08 -25.39
CA ARG A 292 12.89 -13.71 -24.87
C ARG A 292 14.10 -13.65 -23.95
N PHE A 293 14.28 -14.64 -23.06
CA PHE A 293 15.46 -14.74 -22.21
C PHE A 293 16.73 -14.93 -23.07
N TRP A 294 16.67 -15.79 -24.06
CA TRP A 294 17.79 -15.99 -24.99
C TRP A 294 18.15 -14.70 -25.74
N VAL A 295 17.17 -13.98 -26.29
CA VAL A 295 17.39 -12.69 -26.96
C VAL A 295 17.96 -11.66 -25.99
N ALA A 296 17.47 -11.58 -24.74
CA ALA A 296 18.00 -10.68 -23.73
C ALA A 296 19.48 -10.99 -23.38
N LEU A 297 19.86 -12.25 -23.33
CA LEU A 297 21.23 -12.64 -23.06
C LEU A 297 22.17 -12.36 -24.25
N THR A 298 21.73 -12.61 -25.50
CA THR A 298 22.60 -12.57 -26.68
C THR A 298 22.55 -11.25 -27.46
N SER A 299 21.40 -10.58 -27.51
CA SER A 299 21.15 -9.44 -28.39
C SER A 299 20.46 -8.26 -27.67
N PRO A 300 21.20 -7.44 -26.90
CA PRO A 300 20.58 -6.35 -26.10
C PRO A 300 19.86 -5.33 -26.95
N ARG A 301 20.40 -5.00 -28.15
CA ARG A 301 19.74 -4.06 -29.07
C ARG A 301 18.35 -4.57 -29.49
N ARG A 302 18.23 -5.89 -29.80
CA ARG A 302 16.92 -6.48 -30.13
C ARG A 302 15.96 -6.52 -28.94
N ALA A 303 16.47 -6.80 -27.73
CA ALA A 303 15.66 -6.81 -26.52
C ALA A 303 15.09 -5.42 -26.18
N LEU A 304 15.91 -4.36 -26.31
CA LEU A 304 15.48 -2.97 -26.13
C LEU A 304 14.51 -2.53 -27.24
N ALA A 305 14.83 -2.81 -28.52
CA ALA A 305 13.94 -2.49 -29.62
C ALA A 305 12.56 -3.14 -29.49
N HIS A 306 12.51 -4.37 -28.93
CA HIS A 306 11.24 -5.02 -28.63
C HIS A 306 10.42 -4.25 -27.57
N SER A 307 11.06 -3.71 -26.54
CA SER A 307 10.37 -2.91 -25.51
C SER A 307 9.81 -1.61 -26.09
N VAL A 308 10.54 -0.96 -27.00
CA VAL A 308 10.09 0.23 -27.74
C VAL A 308 8.91 -0.13 -28.67
N ALA A 309 9.00 -1.26 -29.37
CA ALA A 309 7.94 -1.72 -30.27
C ALA A 309 6.62 -2.01 -29.54
N ILE A 310 6.68 -2.48 -28.28
CA ILE A 310 5.49 -2.64 -27.43
C ILE A 310 4.81 -1.29 -27.17
N GLY A 311 5.58 -0.23 -26.90
CA GLY A 311 5.05 1.12 -26.74
C GLY A 311 4.32 1.61 -28.00
N ALA A 312 4.95 1.47 -29.18
CA ALA A 312 4.34 1.83 -30.45
C ALA A 312 3.10 0.98 -30.78
N GLU A 313 3.09 -0.31 -30.41
CA GLU A 313 1.89 -1.15 -30.55
C GLU A 313 0.78 -0.66 -29.62
N LEU A 314 1.11 -0.28 -28.39
CA LEU A 314 0.16 0.28 -27.44
C LEU A 314 -0.45 1.58 -27.99
N ASP A 315 0.36 2.51 -28.49
CA ASP A 315 -0.13 3.79 -29.03
C ASP A 315 -1.13 3.61 -30.16
N ARG A 316 -0.88 2.67 -31.07
CA ARG A 316 -1.84 2.31 -32.09
C ARG A 316 -3.15 1.76 -31.54
N ARG A 317 -3.08 0.95 -30.49
CA ARG A 317 -4.26 0.36 -29.83
C ARG A 317 -5.07 1.37 -29.02
N LEU A 318 -4.43 2.43 -28.52
CA LEU A 318 -5.09 3.48 -27.74
C LEU A 318 -5.83 4.51 -28.62
N HIS A 319 -5.58 4.48 -29.92
CA HIS A 319 -6.22 5.42 -30.86
C HIS A 319 -7.72 5.11 -30.98
N VAL A 320 -8.54 6.13 -30.71
CA VAL A 320 -10.00 6.10 -30.88
C VAL A 320 -10.37 7.17 -31.88
N PRO A 321 -11.09 6.84 -33.00
CA PRO A 321 -11.56 7.85 -33.92
C PRO A 321 -12.40 8.91 -33.23
N SER A 322 -12.29 10.17 -33.68
CA SER A 322 -13.08 11.27 -33.13
C SER A 322 -14.61 11.06 -33.32
N SER A 323 -14.97 10.38 -34.43
CA SER A 323 -16.35 10.02 -34.78
C SER A 323 -16.91 8.83 -33.99
N ALA A 324 -16.13 8.20 -33.09
CA ALA A 324 -16.61 7.03 -32.34
C ALA A 324 -17.78 7.40 -31.43
N THR A 325 -18.84 6.61 -31.51
CA THR A 325 -20.01 6.74 -30.64
C THR A 325 -19.66 6.41 -29.17
N PRO A 326 -20.46 6.87 -28.19
CA PRO A 326 -20.25 6.52 -26.77
C PRO A 326 -20.18 5.01 -26.53
N ALA A 327 -21.01 4.21 -27.17
CA ALA A 327 -20.96 2.76 -27.09
C ALA A 327 -19.64 2.18 -27.63
N GLN A 328 -19.18 2.67 -28.79
CA GLN A 328 -17.91 2.26 -29.37
C GLN A 328 -16.71 2.65 -28.49
N ARG A 329 -16.76 3.82 -27.83
CA ARG A 329 -15.73 4.24 -26.88
C ARG A 329 -15.66 3.31 -25.67
N LEU A 330 -16.84 2.90 -25.15
CA LEU A 330 -16.93 1.96 -24.03
C LEU A 330 -16.40 0.57 -24.43
N ASP A 331 -16.78 0.05 -25.61
CA ASP A 331 -16.29 -1.22 -26.14
C ASP A 331 -14.78 -1.21 -26.36
N HIS A 332 -14.25 -0.12 -26.90
CA HIS A 332 -12.82 0.07 -27.08
C HIS A 332 -12.07 0.07 -25.75
N ALA A 333 -12.57 0.81 -24.74
CA ALA A 333 -11.99 0.84 -23.40
C ALA A 333 -11.94 -0.56 -22.79
N GLN A 334 -13.03 -1.31 -22.83
CA GLN A 334 -13.11 -2.70 -22.38
C GLN A 334 -12.09 -3.60 -23.07
N HIS A 335 -11.99 -3.49 -24.42
CA HIS A 335 -11.09 -4.30 -25.23
C HIS A 335 -9.60 -4.02 -24.92
N VAL A 336 -9.25 -2.75 -24.79
CA VAL A 336 -7.87 -2.34 -24.50
C VAL A 336 -7.45 -2.80 -23.11
N LEU A 337 -8.31 -2.61 -22.10
CA LEU A 337 -8.03 -3.02 -20.71
C LEU A 337 -7.85 -4.53 -20.57
N ALA A 338 -8.72 -5.33 -21.21
CA ALA A 338 -8.63 -6.79 -21.16
C ALA A 338 -7.34 -7.33 -21.83
N ARG A 339 -6.75 -6.59 -22.78
CA ARG A 339 -5.53 -6.98 -23.51
C ARG A 339 -4.26 -6.29 -23.03
N LEU A 340 -4.37 -5.40 -22.06
CA LEU A 340 -3.24 -4.62 -21.57
C LEU A 340 -2.16 -5.50 -20.93
N PHE A 341 -2.55 -6.29 -19.90
CA PHE A 341 -1.58 -7.11 -19.17
C PHE A 341 -0.81 -8.08 -20.08
N PRO A 342 -1.45 -8.83 -21.00
CA PRO A 342 -0.75 -9.67 -21.97
C PRO A 342 0.26 -8.91 -22.86
N LEU A 343 0.03 -7.63 -23.10
CA LEU A 343 0.94 -6.81 -23.90
C LEU A 343 2.16 -6.36 -23.09
N ILE A 344 1.93 -5.67 -21.95
CA ILE A 344 2.98 -5.01 -21.19
C ILE A 344 3.90 -6.00 -20.46
N ILE A 345 3.38 -7.17 -20.05
CA ILE A 345 4.18 -8.18 -19.34
C ILE A 345 5.31 -8.76 -20.22
N ARG A 346 5.22 -8.62 -21.55
CA ARG A 346 6.25 -9.06 -22.49
C ARG A 346 7.59 -8.34 -22.33
N ILE A 347 7.63 -7.22 -21.60
CA ILE A 347 8.85 -6.47 -21.27
C ILE A 347 9.62 -7.16 -20.13
N MET A 348 8.90 -7.76 -19.18
CA MET A 348 9.46 -8.29 -17.94
C MET A 348 10.59 -9.32 -18.12
N PRO A 349 10.57 -10.24 -19.10
CA PRO A 349 11.69 -11.17 -19.31
C PRO A 349 13.04 -10.47 -19.49
N THR A 350 13.08 -9.31 -20.17
CA THR A 350 14.30 -8.52 -20.33
C THR A 350 14.79 -7.94 -19.00
N ALA A 351 13.89 -7.33 -18.23
CA ALA A 351 14.22 -6.79 -16.90
C ALA A 351 14.66 -7.91 -15.94
N ILE A 352 13.94 -9.04 -15.91
CA ILE A 352 14.27 -10.21 -15.07
C ILE A 352 15.66 -10.76 -15.43
N THR A 353 16.03 -10.81 -16.70
CA THR A 353 17.38 -11.20 -17.12
C THR A 353 18.44 -10.29 -16.50
N GLY A 354 18.22 -8.97 -16.49
CA GLY A 354 19.12 -8.02 -15.84
C GLY A 354 19.30 -8.30 -14.36
N TYR A 355 18.20 -8.50 -13.62
CA TYR A 355 18.27 -8.82 -12.18
C TYR A 355 18.84 -10.20 -11.88
N ALA A 356 18.63 -11.20 -12.75
CA ALA A 356 19.26 -12.51 -12.61
C ALA A 356 20.79 -12.41 -12.77
N LEU A 357 21.27 -11.63 -13.73
CA LEU A 357 22.70 -11.35 -13.92
C LEU A 357 23.29 -10.55 -12.74
N TYR A 358 22.53 -9.62 -12.16
CA TYR A 358 22.91 -8.91 -10.95
C TYR A 358 23.12 -9.87 -9.76
N ALA A 359 22.14 -10.73 -9.51
CA ALA A 359 22.20 -11.72 -8.44
C ALA A 359 23.35 -12.75 -8.66
N LEU A 360 23.59 -13.17 -9.91
CA LEU A 360 24.70 -14.03 -10.24
C LEU A 360 26.05 -13.34 -10.02
N SER A 361 26.16 -12.07 -10.37
CA SER A 361 27.36 -11.26 -10.14
C SER A 361 27.67 -11.11 -8.67
N ALA A 362 26.66 -10.94 -7.80
CA ALA A 362 26.81 -10.94 -6.35
C ALA A 362 27.47 -12.24 -5.84
N ARG A 363 26.95 -13.39 -6.27
CA ARG A 363 27.52 -14.70 -5.91
C ARG A 363 28.96 -14.88 -6.40
N LEU A 364 29.26 -14.46 -7.63
CA LEU A 364 30.58 -14.61 -8.24
C LEU A 364 31.64 -13.70 -7.60
N SER A 365 31.24 -12.48 -7.23
CA SER A 365 32.11 -11.53 -6.51
C SER A 365 32.20 -11.81 -5.01
N GLY A 366 31.22 -12.57 -4.45
CA GLY A 366 31.12 -12.87 -3.01
C GLY A 366 30.80 -11.63 -2.20
N VAL A 367 29.91 -10.80 -2.73
CA VAL A 367 29.40 -9.59 -2.09
C VAL A 367 27.90 -9.75 -1.91
N PRO A 368 27.32 -9.42 -0.75
CA PRO A 368 25.89 -9.40 -0.53
C PRO A 368 25.17 -8.45 -1.52
N LEU A 369 23.91 -8.73 -1.83
CA LEU A 369 23.13 -7.94 -2.81
C LEU A 369 22.93 -6.48 -2.37
N ASP A 370 22.76 -6.24 -1.08
CA ASP A 370 22.58 -4.93 -0.47
C ASP A 370 23.83 -4.04 -0.63
N GLU A 371 25.02 -4.62 -0.53
CA GLU A 371 26.30 -3.91 -0.77
C GLU A 371 26.57 -3.59 -2.26
N MET A 372 25.73 -4.09 -3.17
CA MET A 372 25.86 -3.85 -4.61
C MET A 372 24.92 -2.77 -5.16
N SER A 373 24.13 -2.14 -4.32
CA SER A 373 23.08 -1.18 -4.71
C SER A 373 23.60 -0.04 -5.58
N ASP A 374 24.86 0.41 -5.39
CA ASP A 374 25.50 1.46 -6.19
C ASP A 374 25.57 1.13 -7.70
N VAL A 375 25.56 -0.16 -8.07
CA VAL A 375 25.52 -0.57 -9.49
C VAL A 375 24.23 -0.14 -10.17
N LEU A 376 23.15 0.00 -9.40
CA LEU A 376 21.81 0.37 -9.88
C LEU A 376 21.54 1.89 -9.80
N ARG A 377 22.54 2.72 -9.48
CA ARG A 377 22.42 4.18 -9.55
C ARG A 377 22.35 4.65 -11.00
N SER A 378 21.51 5.64 -11.26
CA SER A 378 21.41 6.33 -12.56
C SER A 378 21.34 5.34 -13.74
N VAL A 379 20.36 4.41 -13.68
CA VAL A 379 20.18 3.42 -14.74
C VAL A 379 19.48 4.04 -15.95
N PRO A 380 19.94 3.78 -17.19
CA PRO A 380 19.29 4.24 -18.40
C PRO A 380 17.93 3.54 -18.60
N HIS A 381 17.10 4.11 -19.47
CA HIS A 381 15.79 3.57 -19.88
C HIS A 381 14.79 3.45 -18.71
N ASN A 382 14.92 4.32 -17.71
CA ASN A 382 13.94 4.48 -16.66
C ASN A 382 13.03 5.68 -17.03
N PRO A 383 11.75 5.44 -17.42
CA PRO A 383 10.87 6.51 -17.89
C PRO A 383 10.56 7.57 -16.84
N THR A 384 10.65 7.22 -15.54
CA THR A 384 10.45 8.18 -14.45
C THR A 384 11.66 9.11 -14.33
N THR A 385 12.87 8.56 -14.31
CA THR A 385 14.09 9.37 -14.26
C THR A 385 14.26 10.24 -15.51
N GLU A 386 13.90 9.71 -16.69
CA GLU A 386 13.91 10.48 -17.94
C GLU A 386 12.92 11.66 -17.87
N MET A 387 11.73 11.45 -17.32
CA MET A 387 10.74 12.49 -17.11
C MET A 387 11.24 13.58 -16.14
N ASP A 388 11.85 13.18 -15.00
CA ASP A 388 12.37 14.11 -14.01
C ASP A 388 13.52 14.97 -14.59
N LEU A 389 14.41 14.37 -15.38
CA LEU A 389 15.47 15.11 -16.08
C LEU A 389 14.89 16.07 -17.12
N GLU A 390 13.86 15.67 -17.88
CA GLU A 390 13.20 16.56 -18.83
C GLU A 390 12.49 17.74 -18.12
N LEU A 391 11.86 17.50 -16.97
CA LEU A 391 11.24 18.55 -16.17
C LEU A 391 12.28 19.54 -15.63
N TRP A 392 13.44 19.05 -15.20
CA TRP A 392 14.56 19.90 -14.83
C TRP A 392 15.06 20.74 -16.03
N HIS A 393 15.24 20.11 -17.19
CA HIS A 393 15.63 20.84 -18.40
C HIS A 393 14.58 21.89 -18.81
N LEU A 394 13.29 21.61 -18.57
CA LEU A 394 12.25 22.61 -18.74
C LEU A 394 12.46 23.78 -17.80
N ALA A 395 12.70 23.51 -16.51
CA ALA A 395 12.96 24.55 -15.51
C ALA A 395 14.14 25.46 -15.90
N THR A 396 15.18 24.93 -16.55
CA THR A 396 16.34 25.74 -16.99
C THR A 396 16.08 26.62 -18.23
N ARG A 397 14.91 26.45 -18.89
CA ARG A 397 14.60 27.17 -20.14
C ARG A 397 13.49 28.20 -20.00
N VAL A 398 12.76 28.18 -18.89
CA VAL A 398 11.64 29.10 -18.63
C VAL A 398 12.05 30.25 -17.76
N GLU A 399 11.34 31.36 -17.89
CA GLU A 399 11.49 32.52 -17.01
C GLU A 399 11.08 32.19 -15.59
N PRO A 400 11.94 32.40 -14.57
CA PRO A 400 11.67 31.94 -13.22
C PRO A 400 10.66 32.81 -12.44
N GLU A 401 10.51 34.09 -12.78
CA GLU A 401 9.74 35.07 -11.99
C GLU A 401 8.28 34.62 -11.74
N PRO A 402 7.48 34.22 -12.72
CA PRO A 402 6.10 33.84 -12.46
C PRO A 402 6.00 32.65 -11.48
N PHE A 403 6.94 31.71 -11.57
CA PHE A 403 6.92 30.49 -10.76
C PHE A 403 7.46 30.71 -9.34
N ARG A 404 8.31 31.71 -9.12
CA ARG A 404 8.83 32.06 -7.81
C ARG A 404 7.84 32.92 -6.99
N GLU A 405 7.09 33.76 -7.64
CA GLU A 405 6.24 34.76 -6.99
C GLU A 405 4.78 34.33 -6.84
N LEU A 406 4.25 33.63 -7.84
CA LEU A 406 2.84 33.30 -7.87
C LEU A 406 2.51 31.99 -7.12
N PRO A 407 1.36 31.95 -6.45
CA PRO A 407 0.86 30.69 -5.89
C PRO A 407 0.42 29.74 -7.00
N VAL A 408 0.47 28.42 -6.74
CA VAL A 408 0.15 27.38 -7.73
C VAL A 408 -1.22 27.55 -8.38
N PRO A 409 -2.32 27.91 -7.66
CA PRO A 409 -3.61 28.13 -8.29
C PRO A 409 -3.58 29.21 -9.37
N GLU A 410 -2.83 30.28 -9.15
CA GLU A 410 -2.69 31.37 -10.12
C GLU A 410 -1.84 30.95 -11.33
N LEU A 411 -0.80 30.14 -11.13
CA LEU A 411 -0.03 29.55 -12.22
C LEU A 411 -0.92 28.64 -13.10
N VAL A 412 -1.82 27.86 -12.48
CA VAL A 412 -2.78 27.02 -13.20
C VAL A 412 -3.71 27.86 -14.04
N ARG A 413 -4.31 28.91 -13.46
CA ARG A 413 -5.19 29.82 -14.18
C ARG A 413 -4.49 30.42 -15.40
N ARG A 414 -3.30 31.02 -15.20
CA ARG A 414 -2.53 31.62 -16.30
C ARG A 414 -2.12 30.63 -17.37
N PHE A 415 -1.75 29.41 -16.98
CA PHE A 415 -1.47 28.37 -17.96
C PHE A 415 -2.70 28.01 -18.81
N GLN A 416 -3.86 27.85 -18.17
CA GLN A 416 -5.12 27.51 -18.86
C GLN A 416 -5.62 28.62 -19.77
N GLU A 417 -5.42 29.88 -19.40
CA GLU A 417 -5.79 31.06 -20.17
C GLU A 417 -4.72 31.47 -21.21
N GLY A 418 -3.56 30.78 -21.24
CA GLY A 418 -2.49 31.09 -22.17
C GLY A 418 -1.69 32.35 -21.80
N GLU A 419 -1.74 32.76 -20.53
CA GLU A 419 -1.11 33.99 -19.99
C GLU A 419 0.28 33.78 -19.38
N LEU A 420 0.83 32.56 -19.41
CA LEU A 420 2.22 32.38 -19.03
C LEU A 420 3.15 33.00 -20.09
N PRO A 421 4.41 33.33 -19.73
CA PRO A 421 5.41 33.74 -20.71
C PRO A 421 5.46 32.76 -21.89
N PRO A 422 5.62 33.23 -23.14
CA PRO A 422 5.48 32.38 -24.34
C PRO A 422 6.37 31.15 -24.35
N VAL A 423 7.58 31.24 -23.77
CA VAL A 423 8.50 30.09 -23.66
C VAL A 423 7.93 29.10 -22.66
N ALA A 424 7.54 29.55 -21.47
CA ALA A 424 6.97 28.70 -20.42
C ALA A 424 5.69 28.01 -20.91
N GLN A 425 4.76 28.75 -21.55
CA GLN A 425 3.53 28.20 -22.12
C GLN A 425 3.81 27.05 -23.08
N ARG A 426 4.74 27.26 -24.01
CA ARG A 426 5.12 26.25 -25.03
C ARG A 426 5.79 25.03 -24.42
N GLU A 427 6.77 25.23 -23.53
CA GLU A 427 7.55 24.14 -22.93
C GLU A 427 6.68 23.29 -21.99
N VAL A 428 5.81 23.90 -21.17
CA VAL A 428 4.85 23.19 -20.31
C VAL A 428 3.86 22.41 -21.16
N THR A 429 3.33 22.99 -22.23
CA THR A 429 2.41 22.30 -23.17
C THR A 429 3.10 21.09 -23.82
N ALA A 430 4.34 21.23 -24.26
CA ALA A 430 5.10 20.13 -24.86
C ALA A 430 5.38 19.01 -23.84
N PHE A 431 5.71 19.38 -22.60
CA PHE A 431 5.90 18.39 -21.52
C PHE A 431 4.60 17.65 -21.21
N LEU A 432 3.48 18.35 -21.08
CA LEU A 432 2.15 17.74 -20.84
C LEU A 432 1.69 16.85 -22.03
N ALA A 433 2.03 17.19 -23.27
CA ALA A 433 1.75 16.33 -24.41
C ALA A 433 2.44 14.96 -24.28
N LYS A 434 3.63 14.91 -23.69
CA LYS A 434 4.41 13.69 -23.48
C LYS A 434 4.06 12.97 -22.18
N TYR A 435 3.96 13.68 -21.08
CA TYR A 435 3.82 13.13 -19.72
C TYR A 435 2.51 13.48 -19.02
N GLY A 436 1.61 14.22 -19.66
CA GLY A 436 0.33 14.63 -19.07
C GLY A 436 -0.62 13.48 -18.71
N HIS A 437 -0.29 12.24 -19.10
CA HIS A 437 -1.00 11.04 -18.66
C HIS A 437 -0.68 10.64 -17.22
N ARG A 438 0.33 11.24 -16.58
CA ARG A 438 0.68 11.03 -15.18
C ARG A 438 -0.30 11.74 -14.25
N GLY A 439 -0.29 11.37 -12.96
CA GLY A 439 -1.13 11.97 -11.94
C GLY A 439 -0.84 11.38 -10.55
N VAL A 440 -1.32 12.03 -9.51
CA VAL A 440 -1.31 11.47 -8.16
C VAL A 440 -2.33 10.32 -8.10
N ALA A 441 -1.99 9.20 -7.46
CA ALA A 441 -2.81 7.98 -7.45
C ALA A 441 -3.20 7.47 -8.87
N GLU A 442 -2.33 7.65 -9.83
CA GLU A 442 -2.49 7.44 -11.28
C GLU A 442 -2.93 6.04 -11.72
N ILE A 443 -2.95 5.05 -10.81
CA ILE A 443 -3.48 3.71 -11.09
C ILE A 443 -5.01 3.67 -11.14
N ASP A 444 -5.72 4.67 -10.63
CA ASP A 444 -7.17 4.77 -10.77
C ASP A 444 -7.55 5.55 -12.04
N VAL A 445 -8.45 4.98 -12.84
CA VAL A 445 -8.98 5.63 -14.05
C VAL A 445 -9.86 6.84 -13.70
N GLY A 446 -10.45 6.87 -12.52
CA GLY A 446 -11.30 7.97 -12.04
C GLY A 446 -10.56 9.22 -11.61
N VAL A 447 -9.23 9.13 -11.40
CA VAL A 447 -8.42 10.27 -10.92
C VAL A 447 -7.95 11.15 -12.09
N PRO A 448 -8.05 12.49 -11.97
CA PRO A 448 -7.56 13.43 -12.99
C PRO A 448 -6.07 13.25 -13.31
N ARG A 449 -5.68 13.63 -14.51
CA ARG A 449 -4.30 13.57 -15.00
C ARG A 449 -3.69 14.97 -15.04
N TRP A 450 -2.36 15.06 -15.08
CA TRP A 450 -1.67 16.35 -15.19
C TRP A 450 -2.11 17.16 -16.42
N SER A 451 -2.52 16.49 -17.50
CA SER A 451 -3.11 17.17 -18.66
C SER A 451 -4.48 17.80 -18.39
N GLU A 452 -5.19 17.35 -17.34
CA GLU A 452 -6.50 17.85 -16.93
C GLU A 452 -6.33 18.84 -15.74
N GLU A 453 -5.45 18.50 -14.79
CA GLU A 453 -5.14 19.29 -13.60
C GLU A 453 -3.62 19.48 -13.47
N PRO A 454 -3.02 20.49 -14.12
CA PRO A 454 -1.57 20.69 -14.15
C PRO A 454 -0.97 21.25 -12.86
N GLY A 455 -1.77 21.50 -11.83
CA GLY A 455 -1.35 22.15 -10.59
C GLY A 455 -0.17 21.46 -9.91
N HIS A 456 -0.19 20.12 -9.84
CA HIS A 456 0.94 19.37 -9.30
C HIS A 456 2.23 19.59 -10.09
N LEU A 457 2.18 19.50 -11.42
CA LEU A 457 3.33 19.73 -12.28
C LEU A 457 3.90 21.14 -12.14
N LEU A 458 3.01 22.16 -12.14
CA LEU A 458 3.41 23.56 -12.00
C LEU A 458 4.01 23.84 -10.62
N GLY A 459 3.49 23.17 -9.57
CA GLY A 459 4.07 23.22 -8.23
C GLY A 459 5.48 22.62 -8.16
N VAL A 460 5.70 21.46 -8.80
CA VAL A 460 7.04 20.84 -8.91
C VAL A 460 8.00 21.73 -9.66
N LEU A 461 7.56 22.32 -10.77
CA LEU A 461 8.35 23.27 -11.56
C LEU A 461 8.73 24.52 -10.75
N ALA A 462 7.77 25.08 -10.00
CA ALA A 462 8.01 26.20 -9.11
C ALA A 462 9.03 25.86 -8.02
N ASN A 463 8.98 24.66 -7.46
CA ASN A 463 9.96 24.19 -6.47
C ASN A 463 11.37 24.11 -7.09
N TYR A 464 11.52 23.57 -8.28
CA TYR A 464 12.82 23.55 -8.97
C TYR A 464 13.38 24.95 -9.20
N LEU A 465 12.54 25.93 -9.58
CA LEU A 465 12.94 27.30 -9.86
C LEU A 465 13.25 28.12 -8.60
N ARG A 466 12.80 27.69 -7.43
CA ARG A 466 13.13 28.29 -6.12
C ARG A 466 14.41 27.73 -5.51
N MET A 467 14.96 26.66 -6.06
CA MET A 467 16.20 26.08 -5.52
C MET A 467 17.40 26.97 -5.83
N ASP A 468 18.05 27.47 -4.77
CA ASP A 468 19.26 28.23 -4.87
C ASP A 468 20.47 27.34 -4.53
N GLY A 469 21.21 26.93 -5.56
CA GLY A 469 22.46 26.17 -5.40
C GLY A 469 22.27 24.67 -5.21
N GLY A 470 23.37 23.94 -5.19
CA GLY A 470 23.40 22.46 -5.09
C GLY A 470 23.70 21.77 -6.43
N LEU A 471 23.86 20.45 -6.38
CA LEU A 471 24.05 19.65 -7.58
C LEU A 471 22.74 19.52 -8.35
N THR A 472 22.77 19.79 -9.63
CA THR A 472 21.61 19.61 -10.51
C THR A 472 21.24 18.14 -10.67
N PRO A 473 19.96 17.78 -10.98
CA PRO A 473 19.56 16.42 -11.29
C PRO A 473 20.42 15.75 -12.37
N GLY A 474 20.83 16.51 -13.40
CA GLY A 474 21.73 16.04 -14.45
C GLY A 474 23.13 15.68 -13.92
N GLU A 475 23.74 16.56 -13.12
CA GLU A 475 25.05 16.29 -12.50
C GLU A 475 25.00 15.12 -11.55
N LEU A 476 23.92 14.99 -10.76
CA LEU A 476 23.70 13.84 -9.88
C LEU A 476 23.58 12.55 -10.67
N PHE A 477 22.84 12.56 -11.79
CA PHE A 477 22.70 11.40 -12.68
C PHE A 477 24.05 11.00 -13.28
N GLU A 478 24.85 11.96 -13.75
CA GLU A 478 26.20 11.69 -14.26
C GLU A 478 27.14 11.17 -13.17
N LYS A 479 27.12 11.79 -11.96
CA LYS A 479 27.89 11.34 -10.81
C LYS A 479 27.55 9.89 -10.46
N GLY A 480 26.25 9.56 -10.33
CA GLY A 480 25.80 8.21 -10.05
C GLY A 480 26.22 7.20 -11.15
N THR A 481 26.23 7.64 -12.42
CA THR A 481 26.71 6.82 -13.53
C THR A 481 28.22 6.53 -13.43
N ARG A 482 29.03 7.51 -13.06
CA ARG A 482 30.49 7.34 -12.84
C ARG A 482 30.75 6.41 -11.65
N GLU A 483 30.07 6.61 -10.55
CA GLU A 483 30.19 5.75 -9.34
C GLU A 483 29.81 4.30 -9.64
N ALA A 484 28.71 4.07 -10.37
CA ALA A 484 28.29 2.74 -10.76
C ALA A 484 29.34 2.04 -11.64
N LYS A 485 29.94 2.75 -12.62
CA LYS A 485 31.01 2.20 -13.45
C LYS A 485 32.24 1.82 -12.62
N ARG A 486 32.65 2.67 -11.65
CA ARG A 486 33.75 2.39 -10.72
C ARG A 486 33.45 1.13 -9.91
N ARG A 487 32.23 1.06 -9.32
CA ARG A 487 31.80 -0.09 -8.51
C ARG A 487 31.78 -1.40 -9.30
N ILE A 488 31.36 -1.38 -10.56
CA ILE A 488 31.45 -2.55 -11.45
C ILE A 488 32.89 -2.99 -11.63
N GLY A 489 33.85 -2.08 -11.79
CA GLY A 489 35.28 -2.38 -11.88
C GLY A 489 35.81 -3.09 -10.62
N GLU A 490 35.45 -2.58 -9.44
CA GLU A 490 35.83 -3.15 -8.14
C GLU A 490 35.28 -4.59 -7.95
N LEU A 491 33.99 -4.78 -8.25
CA LEU A 491 33.33 -6.08 -8.15
C LEU A 491 33.93 -7.10 -9.12
N ALA A 492 34.23 -6.68 -10.35
CA ALA A 492 34.89 -7.51 -11.34
C ALA A 492 36.30 -7.90 -10.90
N ALA A 493 37.09 -6.96 -10.38
CA ALA A 493 38.42 -7.23 -9.84
C ALA A 493 38.37 -8.22 -8.66
N ARG A 494 37.41 -8.02 -7.73
CA ARG A 494 37.20 -8.96 -6.59
C ARG A 494 36.81 -10.36 -7.06
N ALA A 495 35.93 -10.47 -8.07
CA ALA A 495 35.55 -11.74 -8.67
C ALA A 495 36.76 -12.42 -9.35
N GLY A 496 37.60 -11.65 -10.03
CA GLY A 496 38.80 -12.12 -10.72
C GLY A 496 39.84 -12.68 -9.80
N ARG A 497 39.95 -12.20 -8.54
CA ARG A 497 40.86 -12.80 -7.51
C ARG A 497 40.47 -14.23 -7.14
N ARG A 498 39.21 -14.62 -7.30
CA ARG A 498 38.75 -15.99 -7.07
C ARG A 498 38.95 -16.91 -8.28
N ALA A 499 38.76 -16.38 -9.50
CA ALA A 499 39.05 -17.07 -10.76
C ALA A 499 39.10 -16.03 -11.90
N ARG A 500 40.13 -16.07 -12.74
CA ARG A 500 40.40 -15.04 -13.78
C ARG A 500 39.23 -14.81 -14.74
N TRP A 501 38.48 -15.85 -15.13
CA TRP A 501 37.35 -15.78 -16.02
C TRP A 501 36.16 -15.02 -15.44
N ARG A 502 36.04 -14.91 -14.10
CA ARG A 502 34.92 -14.22 -13.43
C ARG A 502 34.94 -12.70 -13.65
N ALA A 503 36.13 -12.10 -13.76
CA ALA A 503 36.22 -10.65 -13.95
C ALA A 503 35.54 -10.15 -15.23
N PRO A 504 35.86 -10.64 -16.42
CA PRO A 504 35.20 -10.22 -17.66
C PRO A 504 33.67 -10.56 -17.63
N PHE A 505 33.32 -11.74 -17.08
CA PHE A 505 31.93 -12.13 -16.97
C PHE A 505 31.11 -11.17 -16.07
N VAL A 506 31.60 -10.84 -14.87
CA VAL A 506 30.92 -9.92 -13.94
C VAL A 506 30.80 -8.53 -14.55
N ARG A 507 31.86 -8.04 -15.23
CA ARG A 507 31.79 -6.74 -15.93
C ARG A 507 30.73 -6.75 -17.03
N TRP A 508 30.66 -7.78 -17.85
CA TRP A 508 29.64 -7.97 -18.88
C TRP A 508 28.25 -8.08 -18.28
N ALA A 509 28.06 -8.91 -17.25
CA ALA A 509 26.79 -9.16 -16.61
C ALA A 509 26.21 -7.90 -15.95
N LEU A 510 27.03 -7.16 -15.21
CA LEU A 510 26.59 -5.89 -14.56
C LEU A 510 26.36 -4.77 -15.57
N GLY A 511 27.10 -4.73 -16.67
CA GLY A 511 26.81 -3.85 -17.80
C GLY A 511 25.43 -4.14 -18.40
N ARG A 512 25.07 -5.42 -18.58
CA ARG A 512 23.72 -5.84 -19.02
C ARG A 512 22.64 -5.50 -17.98
N THR A 513 22.92 -5.73 -16.70
CA THR A 513 22.03 -5.35 -15.60
C THR A 513 21.62 -3.88 -15.72
N ARG A 514 22.58 -2.96 -15.88
CA ARG A 514 22.29 -1.52 -16.00
C ARG A 514 21.42 -1.20 -17.21
N HIS A 515 21.64 -1.83 -18.36
CA HIS A 515 20.83 -1.62 -19.56
C HIS A 515 19.37 -2.06 -19.40
N TYR A 516 19.11 -3.04 -18.52
CA TYR A 516 17.78 -3.64 -18.40
C TYR A 516 17.02 -3.22 -17.13
N ALA A 517 17.72 -2.75 -16.11
CA ALA A 517 17.11 -2.45 -14.82
C ALA A 517 16.02 -1.38 -14.92
N GLY A 518 16.23 -0.33 -15.70
CA GLY A 518 15.26 0.75 -15.92
C GLY A 518 13.96 0.28 -16.61
N LEU A 519 14.03 -0.76 -17.44
CA LEU A 519 12.86 -1.31 -18.14
C LEU A 519 11.78 -1.87 -17.19
N ARG A 520 12.12 -2.10 -15.94
CA ARG A 520 11.17 -2.53 -14.90
C ARG A 520 10.01 -1.54 -14.74
N GLU A 521 10.25 -0.26 -14.94
CA GLU A 521 9.23 0.80 -14.78
C GLU A 521 8.30 0.92 -16.00
N LEU A 522 8.70 0.42 -17.18
CA LEU A 522 7.91 0.53 -18.41
C LEU A 522 6.50 -0.11 -18.31
N PRO A 523 6.29 -1.30 -17.70
CA PRO A 523 4.94 -1.84 -17.58
C PRO A 523 3.99 -0.93 -16.79
N LYS A 524 4.46 -0.29 -15.71
CA LYS A 524 3.67 0.69 -14.96
C LYS A 524 3.42 1.94 -15.78
N PHE A 525 4.43 2.46 -16.47
CA PHE A 525 4.31 3.61 -17.37
C PHE A 525 3.24 3.37 -18.45
N TYR A 526 3.25 2.19 -19.10
CA TYR A 526 2.26 1.84 -20.11
C TYR A 526 0.87 1.57 -19.55
N LEU A 527 0.78 1.02 -18.32
CA LEU A 527 -0.48 0.90 -17.59
C LEU A 527 -1.12 2.29 -17.41
N VAL A 528 -0.38 3.23 -16.85
CA VAL A 528 -0.87 4.58 -16.58
C VAL A 528 -1.25 5.32 -17.87
N LYS A 529 -0.44 5.20 -18.92
CA LYS A 529 -0.74 5.75 -20.25
C LYS A 529 -2.06 5.19 -20.81
N THR A 530 -2.29 3.90 -20.62
CA THR A 530 -3.56 3.25 -21.01
C THR A 530 -4.73 3.78 -20.22
N LEU A 531 -4.60 3.84 -18.88
CA LEU A 531 -5.66 4.33 -18.00
C LEU A 531 -6.04 5.78 -18.32
N ALA A 532 -5.06 6.63 -18.67
CA ALA A 532 -5.32 8.01 -19.10
C ALA A 532 -6.08 8.07 -20.44
N ALA A 533 -5.76 7.22 -21.40
CA ALA A 533 -6.48 7.15 -22.67
C ALA A 533 -7.91 6.63 -22.48
N VAL A 534 -8.08 5.60 -21.64
CA VAL A 534 -9.40 5.06 -21.28
C VAL A 534 -10.22 6.13 -20.53
N ARG A 535 -9.61 6.88 -19.61
CA ARG A 535 -10.25 7.97 -18.89
C ARG A 535 -10.85 8.99 -19.85
N ARG A 536 -10.07 9.48 -20.83
CA ARG A 536 -10.59 10.43 -21.84
C ARG A 536 -11.79 9.87 -22.62
N SER A 537 -11.75 8.58 -22.97
CA SER A 537 -12.87 7.93 -23.68
C SER A 537 -14.11 7.83 -22.81
N LEU A 538 -13.95 7.46 -21.53
CA LEU A 538 -15.04 7.34 -20.56
C LEU A 538 -15.60 8.71 -20.16
N PHE A 539 -14.75 9.74 -20.04
CA PHE A 539 -15.20 11.09 -19.77
C PHE A 539 -16.13 11.61 -20.89
N ALA A 540 -15.78 11.37 -22.16
CA ALA A 540 -16.65 11.69 -23.28
C ALA A 540 -17.98 10.90 -23.27
N VAL A 541 -17.98 9.67 -22.73
CA VAL A 541 -19.23 8.94 -22.46
C VAL A 541 -20.02 9.61 -21.35
N GLY A 542 -19.35 10.09 -20.30
CA GLY A 542 -19.96 10.84 -19.22
C GLY A 542 -20.62 12.14 -19.71
N GLU A 543 -19.95 12.91 -20.55
CA GLU A 543 -20.53 14.13 -21.18
C GLU A 543 -21.81 13.80 -21.95
N HIS A 544 -21.82 12.71 -22.70
CA HIS A 544 -23.03 12.26 -23.39
C HIS A 544 -24.17 11.89 -22.41
N LEU A 545 -23.86 11.19 -21.31
CA LEU A 545 -24.84 10.82 -20.29
C LEU A 545 -25.39 12.03 -19.52
N VAL A 546 -24.59 13.08 -19.34
CA VAL A 546 -25.06 14.38 -18.82
C VAL A 546 -26.06 15.02 -19.81
N GLY A 547 -25.74 15.00 -21.11
CA GLY A 547 -26.62 15.49 -22.15
C GLY A 547 -27.98 14.75 -22.24
N LEU A 548 -28.01 13.49 -21.79
CA LEU A 548 -29.24 12.68 -21.67
C LEU A 548 -29.95 12.85 -20.33
N GLY A 549 -29.42 13.63 -19.38
CA GLY A 549 -29.96 13.81 -18.04
C GLY A 549 -29.80 12.60 -17.09
N VAL A 550 -28.98 11.63 -17.47
CA VAL A 550 -28.71 10.41 -16.67
C VAL A 550 -27.74 10.69 -15.52
N LEU A 551 -26.78 11.59 -15.74
CA LEU A 551 -25.77 12.03 -14.78
C LEU A 551 -25.81 13.54 -14.61
N GLU A 552 -25.30 14.04 -13.47
CA GLU A 552 -25.17 15.49 -13.23
C GLU A 552 -23.86 16.03 -13.81
N ARG A 553 -22.78 15.27 -13.70
CA ARG A 553 -21.43 15.66 -14.10
C ARG A 553 -20.80 14.56 -14.94
N ALA A 554 -19.93 14.94 -15.87
CA ALA A 554 -19.26 13.99 -16.74
C ALA A 554 -18.37 12.99 -15.96
N ASP A 555 -17.75 13.42 -14.86
CA ASP A 555 -16.91 12.58 -14.00
C ASP A 555 -17.72 11.61 -13.13
N ASP A 556 -19.04 11.72 -13.05
CA ASP A 556 -19.91 10.75 -12.40
C ASP A 556 -19.83 9.36 -13.05
N VAL A 557 -19.44 9.27 -14.32
CA VAL A 557 -19.23 8.01 -15.02
C VAL A 557 -18.21 7.10 -14.32
N PHE A 558 -17.26 7.65 -13.57
CA PHE A 558 -16.28 6.88 -12.83
C PHE A 558 -16.82 6.21 -11.56
N PHE A 559 -18.01 6.64 -11.12
CA PHE A 559 -18.75 6.01 -10.01
C PHE A 559 -19.73 4.92 -10.49
N LEU A 560 -19.76 4.64 -11.80
CA LEU A 560 -20.45 3.49 -12.40
C LEU A 560 -19.44 2.39 -12.72
N ASP A 561 -19.94 1.16 -12.88
CA ASP A 561 -19.18 0.11 -13.53
C ASP A 561 -19.46 0.05 -15.05
N LEU A 562 -18.77 -0.87 -15.75
CA LEU A 562 -18.94 -0.99 -17.21
C LEU A 562 -20.32 -1.49 -17.63
N ARG A 563 -20.98 -2.35 -16.84
CA ARG A 563 -22.33 -2.85 -17.13
C ARG A 563 -23.36 -1.75 -16.93
N GLU A 564 -23.24 -1.02 -15.83
CA GLU A 564 -24.11 0.12 -15.50
C GLU A 564 -23.95 1.24 -16.53
N THR A 565 -22.70 1.59 -16.87
CA THR A 565 -22.43 2.60 -17.92
C THR A 565 -23.06 2.17 -19.27
N ARG A 566 -22.98 0.88 -19.63
CA ARG A 566 -23.61 0.36 -20.84
C ARG A 566 -25.13 0.41 -20.78
N ALA A 567 -25.74 0.12 -19.64
CA ALA A 567 -27.18 0.24 -19.43
C ALA A 567 -27.62 1.72 -19.49
N ALA A 568 -26.85 2.61 -18.88
CA ALA A 568 -27.06 4.06 -18.84
C ALA A 568 -27.16 4.70 -20.25
N LEU A 569 -26.44 4.16 -21.25
CA LEU A 569 -26.54 4.60 -22.63
C LEU A 569 -27.94 4.38 -23.26
N LYS A 570 -28.80 3.58 -22.62
CA LYS A 570 -30.19 3.35 -23.02
C LYS A 570 -31.18 4.24 -22.27
N GLY A 571 -30.70 5.08 -21.36
CA GLY A 571 -31.47 5.94 -20.48
C GLY A 571 -31.56 5.42 -19.04
N GLY A 572 -32.22 6.17 -18.19
CA GLY A 572 -32.39 5.91 -16.76
C GLY A 572 -31.92 7.13 -15.95
N ASP A 573 -32.12 7.07 -14.63
CA ASP A 573 -31.57 8.06 -13.70
C ASP A 573 -30.63 7.34 -12.72
N LEU A 574 -29.36 7.71 -12.70
CA LEU A 574 -28.34 7.10 -11.86
C LEU A 574 -27.75 8.08 -10.85
N ARG A 575 -28.31 9.27 -10.71
CA ARG A 575 -27.79 10.33 -9.83
C ARG A 575 -27.76 9.90 -8.37
N GLU A 576 -28.80 9.24 -7.89
CA GLU A 576 -28.89 8.73 -6.51
C GLU A 576 -27.81 7.65 -6.25
N LEU A 577 -27.65 6.69 -7.17
CA LEU A 577 -26.61 5.67 -7.09
C LEU A 577 -25.19 6.27 -7.05
N VAL A 578 -24.96 7.30 -7.89
CA VAL A 578 -23.67 8.01 -7.91
C VAL A 578 -23.45 8.76 -6.60
N ALA A 579 -24.46 9.42 -6.06
CA ALA A 579 -24.36 10.15 -4.79
C ALA A 579 -24.02 9.20 -3.63
N GLU A 580 -24.67 8.05 -3.54
CA GLU A 580 -24.36 7.01 -2.54
C GLU A 580 -22.91 6.51 -2.66
N ARG A 581 -22.46 6.24 -3.88
CA ARG A 581 -21.10 5.76 -4.13
C ARG A 581 -20.04 6.83 -3.87
N ARG A 582 -20.31 8.09 -4.18
CA ARG A 582 -19.43 9.21 -3.81
C ARG A 582 -19.30 9.32 -2.30
N ALA A 583 -20.41 9.20 -1.56
CA ALA A 583 -20.39 9.22 -0.10
C ALA A 583 -19.57 8.04 0.47
N THR A 584 -19.73 6.86 -0.10
CA THR A 584 -18.95 5.66 0.27
C THR A 584 -17.47 5.84 -0.03
N HIS A 585 -17.14 6.34 -1.21
CA HIS A 585 -15.76 6.62 -1.63
C HIS A 585 -15.07 7.63 -0.72
N GLU A 586 -15.76 8.72 -0.40
CA GLU A 586 -15.24 9.73 0.51
C GLU A 586 -15.03 9.17 1.93
N ARG A 587 -15.92 8.33 2.43
CA ARG A 587 -15.74 7.62 3.70
C ARG A 587 -14.52 6.70 3.66
N GLU A 588 -14.31 5.93 2.59
CA GLU A 588 -13.15 5.07 2.41
C GLU A 588 -11.85 5.85 2.17
N ARG A 589 -11.91 7.05 1.58
CA ARG A 589 -10.77 7.95 1.41
C ARG A 589 -10.22 8.45 2.76
N ARG A 590 -11.09 8.60 3.76
CA ARG A 590 -10.71 8.98 5.13
C ARG A 590 -10.12 7.82 5.94
N ARG A 591 -10.17 6.59 5.44
CA ARG A 591 -9.60 5.42 6.13
C ARG A 591 -8.08 5.53 6.20
N ARG A 592 -7.55 5.60 7.42
CA ARG A 592 -6.11 5.80 7.67
C ARG A 592 -5.30 4.51 7.59
N HIS A 593 -5.92 3.37 7.92
CA HIS A 593 -5.25 2.08 7.95
C HIS A 593 -5.75 1.16 6.84
N VAL A 594 -4.82 0.66 6.02
CA VAL A 594 -5.06 -0.33 4.97
C VAL A 594 -4.04 -1.46 5.15
N PRO A 595 -4.47 -2.67 5.51
CA PRO A 595 -3.55 -3.78 5.73
C PRO A 595 -2.87 -4.21 4.42
N ARG A 596 -1.61 -4.62 4.49
CA ARG A 596 -0.87 -5.21 3.36
C ARG A 596 -1.36 -6.60 3.05
N VAL A 597 -1.63 -7.34 4.10
CA VAL A 597 -2.13 -8.72 4.05
C VAL A 597 -3.32 -8.83 4.98
N LEU A 598 -4.39 -9.46 4.47
CA LEU A 598 -5.63 -9.66 5.19
C LEU A 598 -6.03 -11.13 5.07
N LEU A 599 -6.43 -11.75 6.18
CA LEU A 599 -7.01 -13.08 6.16
C LEU A 599 -8.54 -13.00 6.07
N SER A 600 -9.19 -14.02 5.51
CA SER A 600 -10.65 -14.04 5.37
C SER A 600 -11.40 -14.13 6.71
N ASP A 601 -10.70 -14.45 7.81
CA ASP A 601 -11.23 -14.38 9.16
C ASP A 601 -11.05 -12.98 9.80
N GLY A 602 -10.59 -12.00 9.04
CA GLY A 602 -10.34 -10.63 9.46
C GLY A 602 -8.97 -10.40 10.11
N THR A 603 -8.19 -11.45 10.34
CA THR A 603 -6.87 -11.30 10.96
C THR A 603 -5.96 -10.46 10.08
N GLU A 604 -5.35 -9.45 10.69
CA GLU A 604 -4.28 -8.63 10.14
C GLU A 604 -2.94 -9.12 10.73
N PRO A 605 -2.13 -9.87 9.96
CA PRO A 605 -0.88 -10.43 10.48
C PRO A 605 0.13 -9.39 10.93
N GLU A 606 0.05 -8.18 10.39
CA GLU A 606 0.91 -7.05 10.80
C GLU A 606 0.66 -6.61 12.24
N ALA A 607 -0.60 -6.58 12.66
CA ALA A 607 -0.98 -6.21 14.02
C ALA A 607 -0.46 -7.24 15.05
N LEU A 608 -0.42 -8.52 14.68
CA LEU A 608 0.18 -9.56 15.52
C LEU A 608 1.70 -9.38 15.68
N ALA A 609 2.40 -8.99 14.61
CA ALA A 609 3.84 -8.75 14.64
C ALA A 609 4.21 -7.46 15.40
N ALA A 610 3.38 -6.43 15.32
CA ALA A 610 3.59 -5.16 16.02
C ALA A 610 3.48 -5.29 17.55
N ALA A 611 2.63 -6.19 18.05
CA ALA A 611 2.45 -6.43 19.48
C ALA A 611 3.69 -7.02 20.17
N THR A 612 4.69 -7.50 19.40
CA THR A 612 5.93 -8.11 19.91
C THR A 612 7.17 -7.24 19.73
N ALA A 613 7.04 -6.03 19.18
CA ALA A 613 8.18 -5.15 18.86
C ALA A 613 8.53 -4.18 20.02
N ASP A 614 9.81 -3.80 20.13
CA ASP A 614 10.32 -2.83 21.09
C ASP A 614 9.68 -1.43 20.87
N PRO A 615 9.09 -0.79 21.88
CA PRO A 615 8.36 0.48 21.74
C PRO A 615 9.23 1.69 21.34
N GLY A 616 10.54 1.61 21.45
CA GLY A 616 11.45 2.76 21.37
C GLY A 616 12.02 3.07 20.00
N ALA A 617 12.17 2.11 19.09
CA ALA A 617 12.79 2.29 17.79
C ALA A 617 11.84 2.06 16.61
N LEU A 618 11.90 2.94 15.61
CA LEU A 618 11.26 2.73 14.31
C LEU A 618 12.17 1.90 13.42
N THR A 619 11.69 0.74 12.97
CA THR A 619 12.47 -0.16 12.13
C THR A 619 11.84 -0.31 10.76
N GLY A 620 12.68 -0.44 9.73
CA GLY A 620 12.28 -0.64 8.35
C GLY A 620 13.36 -1.34 7.52
N THR A 621 13.14 -1.40 6.22
CA THR A 621 14.08 -2.01 5.27
C THR A 621 15.05 -0.95 4.76
N PRO A 622 16.38 -1.14 4.87
CA PRO A 622 17.37 -0.25 4.27
C PRO A 622 17.19 -0.18 2.75
N ALA A 623 16.99 1.02 2.23
CA ALA A 623 16.76 1.25 0.80
C ALA A 623 17.94 1.95 0.11
N SER A 624 18.60 2.87 0.80
CA SER A 624 19.83 3.53 0.38
C SER A 624 20.79 3.63 1.57
N PRO A 625 22.07 3.27 1.41
CA PRO A 625 22.99 3.18 2.54
C PRO A 625 23.39 4.55 3.07
N GLY A 626 23.63 4.61 4.38
CA GLY A 626 24.15 5.79 5.05
C GLY A 626 23.59 5.96 6.45
N THR A 627 24.13 6.96 7.16
CA THR A 627 23.63 7.42 8.45
C THR A 627 23.52 8.93 8.41
N VAL A 628 22.39 9.46 8.85
CA VAL A 628 22.16 10.90 8.95
C VAL A 628 21.45 11.21 10.25
N THR A 629 21.78 12.35 10.83
CA THR A 629 21.07 12.92 11.99
C THR A 629 20.58 14.30 11.59
N GLY A 630 19.32 14.58 11.80
CA GLY A 630 18.71 15.85 11.43
C GLY A 630 17.31 16.00 11.98
N THR A 631 16.71 17.14 11.71
CA THR A 631 15.31 17.42 12.05
C THR A 631 14.38 16.56 11.20
N ALA A 632 13.41 15.92 11.83
CA ALA A 632 12.40 15.12 11.16
C ALA A 632 11.25 16.03 10.66
N ARG A 633 10.98 15.98 9.36
CA ARG A 633 9.88 16.69 8.70
C ARG A 633 8.86 15.70 8.16
N VAL A 634 7.67 15.69 8.75
CA VAL A 634 6.55 14.86 8.25
C VAL A 634 5.85 15.63 7.13
N VAL A 635 5.78 15.01 5.96
CA VAL A 635 5.09 15.53 4.78
C VAL A 635 4.09 14.47 4.33
N LEU A 636 2.81 14.82 4.29
CA LEU A 636 1.73 13.94 3.83
C LEU A 636 1.37 14.20 2.35
N ASP A 637 1.59 15.43 1.90
CA ASP A 637 1.35 15.89 0.53
C ASP A 637 2.55 16.75 0.10
N PRO A 638 3.19 16.47 -1.05
CA PRO A 638 4.33 17.23 -1.55
C PRO A 638 3.96 18.61 -2.05
N HIS A 639 2.68 18.93 -2.27
CA HIS A 639 2.25 20.22 -2.80
C HIS A 639 2.57 21.36 -1.83
N GLY A 640 3.42 22.28 -2.29
CA GLY A 640 3.83 23.42 -1.47
C GLY A 640 4.66 23.07 -0.24
N ALA A 641 5.05 21.79 -0.08
CA ALA A 641 5.92 21.38 0.99
C ALA A 641 7.34 21.87 0.73
N HIS A 642 8.00 22.34 1.80
CA HIS A 642 9.38 22.78 1.78
C HIS A 642 10.18 22.02 2.83
N LEU A 643 11.36 21.54 2.43
CA LEU A 643 12.36 20.96 3.33
C LEU A 643 13.58 21.87 3.40
N GLU A 644 14.03 22.13 4.63
CA GLU A 644 15.33 22.75 4.84
C GLU A 644 16.45 21.74 4.50
N PRO A 645 17.59 22.21 3.97
CA PRO A 645 18.70 21.33 3.65
C PRO A 645 19.15 20.49 4.85
N GLY A 646 19.18 19.18 4.67
CA GLY A 646 19.58 18.22 5.71
C GLY A 646 18.45 17.72 6.61
N GLU A 647 17.22 18.19 6.47
CA GLU A 647 16.06 17.60 7.17
C GLU A 647 15.81 16.15 6.71
N ILE A 648 15.29 15.32 7.62
CA ILE A 648 14.88 13.94 7.31
C ILE A 648 13.42 13.96 6.89
N LEU A 649 13.17 13.67 5.62
CA LEU A 649 11.81 13.55 5.07
C LEU A 649 11.14 12.29 5.57
N ILE A 650 9.97 12.44 6.21
CA ILE A 650 9.11 11.32 6.64
C ILE A 650 7.79 11.42 5.90
N CYS A 651 7.43 10.37 5.15
CA CYS A 651 6.24 10.39 4.31
C CYS A 651 5.59 9.01 4.19
N PRO A 652 4.29 8.94 3.82
CA PRO A 652 3.59 7.67 3.65
C PRO A 652 4.14 6.85 2.49
N SER A 653 4.26 7.47 1.34
CA SER A 653 4.82 6.93 0.09
C SER A 653 5.25 8.08 -0.80
N THR A 654 5.90 7.77 -1.91
CA THR A 654 6.35 8.79 -2.86
C THR A 654 6.02 8.42 -4.29
N ASP A 655 5.71 9.44 -5.07
CA ASP A 655 5.56 9.43 -6.51
C ASP A 655 6.53 10.46 -7.15
N PRO A 656 6.55 10.62 -8.48
CA PRO A 656 7.47 11.56 -9.14
C PRO A 656 7.36 13.01 -8.67
N GLY A 657 6.22 13.42 -8.14
CA GLY A 657 6.04 14.77 -7.61
C GLY A 657 6.83 15.10 -6.34
N TRP A 658 7.38 14.07 -5.68
CA TRP A 658 8.22 14.23 -4.50
C TRP A 658 9.69 14.51 -4.82
N THR A 659 10.09 14.37 -6.09
CA THR A 659 11.49 14.47 -6.50
C THR A 659 12.19 15.76 -6.05
N PRO A 660 11.58 16.97 -6.09
CA PRO A 660 12.21 18.19 -5.59
C PRO A 660 12.56 18.14 -4.11
N LEU A 661 11.75 17.49 -3.28
CA LEU A 661 12.00 17.35 -1.85
C LEU A 661 13.21 16.44 -1.55
N PHE A 662 13.49 15.48 -2.42
CA PHE A 662 14.66 14.62 -2.27
C PHE A 662 15.98 15.36 -2.48
N LEU A 663 15.98 16.45 -3.25
CA LEU A 663 17.20 17.21 -3.53
C LEU A 663 17.70 17.99 -2.30
N THR A 664 16.80 18.32 -1.36
CA THR A 664 17.11 19.02 -0.12
C THR A 664 17.14 18.08 1.09
N ALA A 665 16.52 16.90 0.99
CA ALA A 665 16.44 15.94 2.09
C ALA A 665 17.82 15.38 2.47
N GLY A 666 18.15 15.43 3.76
CA GLY A 666 19.32 14.75 4.32
C GLY A 666 19.12 13.25 4.48
N GLY A 667 17.87 12.80 4.64
CA GLY A 667 17.47 11.40 4.77
C GLY A 667 16.01 11.18 4.40
N LEU A 668 15.63 9.91 4.13
CA LEU A 668 14.28 9.54 3.76
C LEU A 668 13.76 8.38 4.63
N VAL A 669 12.58 8.56 5.20
CA VAL A 669 11.81 7.52 5.89
C VAL A 669 10.45 7.39 5.23
N MET A 670 10.10 6.21 4.73
CA MET A 670 8.80 5.92 4.12
C MET A 670 8.06 4.82 4.87
N GLU A 671 6.76 5.00 5.07
CA GLU A 671 5.91 3.96 5.66
C GLU A 671 5.72 2.77 4.72
N MET A 672 5.66 3.05 3.45
CA MET A 672 5.43 2.04 2.41
C MET A 672 6.60 1.92 1.45
N GLY A 673 6.59 0.81 0.73
CA GLY A 673 7.55 0.53 -0.32
C GLY A 673 8.60 -0.49 0.08
N GLY A 674 9.34 -0.92 -0.91
CA GLY A 674 10.47 -1.83 -0.79
C GLY A 674 11.74 -1.23 -1.39
N ALA A 675 12.78 -2.02 -1.44
CA ALA A 675 14.08 -1.58 -2.00
C ALA A 675 14.00 -1.07 -3.45
N MET A 676 12.89 -1.31 -4.14
CA MET A 676 12.67 -0.93 -5.54
C MET A 676 11.45 0.01 -5.71
N SER A 677 10.90 0.55 -4.62
CA SER A 677 9.86 1.60 -4.70
C SER A 677 10.44 2.90 -5.28
N HIS A 678 9.57 3.81 -5.75
CA HIS A 678 9.99 5.07 -6.37
C HIS A 678 10.96 5.84 -5.46
N GLY A 679 10.58 6.12 -4.22
CA GLY A 679 11.43 6.85 -3.28
C GLY A 679 12.75 6.13 -2.95
N ALA A 680 12.74 4.79 -2.89
CA ALA A 680 13.96 4.01 -2.69
C ALA A 680 14.92 4.11 -3.89
N VAL A 681 14.38 4.16 -5.11
CA VAL A 681 15.17 4.32 -6.33
C VAL A 681 15.74 5.72 -6.39
N VAL A 682 14.92 6.75 -6.19
CA VAL A 682 15.34 8.16 -6.21
C VAL A 682 16.34 8.45 -5.10
N ALA A 683 16.11 7.96 -3.87
CA ALA A 683 17.05 8.14 -2.76
C ALA A 683 18.42 7.51 -3.08
N ARG A 684 18.47 6.35 -3.76
CA ARG A 684 19.73 5.78 -4.23
C ARG A 684 20.37 6.59 -5.34
N GLU A 685 19.59 7.09 -6.28
CA GLU A 685 20.09 7.94 -7.37
C GLU A 685 20.75 9.19 -6.83
N TYR A 686 20.16 9.82 -5.82
CA TYR A 686 20.69 11.04 -5.20
C TYR A 686 21.66 10.77 -4.04
N GLY A 687 21.83 9.52 -3.63
CA GLY A 687 22.75 9.15 -2.54
C GLY A 687 22.26 9.53 -1.15
N ILE A 688 20.96 9.67 -0.97
CA ILE A 688 20.31 10.02 0.31
C ILE A 688 20.13 8.73 1.13
N PRO A 689 20.56 8.69 2.42
CA PRO A 689 20.24 7.58 3.30
C PRO A 689 18.74 7.35 3.39
N ALA A 690 18.27 6.11 3.16
CA ALA A 690 16.84 5.85 3.13
C ALA A 690 16.45 4.53 3.80
N VAL A 691 15.37 4.58 4.58
CA VAL A 691 14.70 3.43 5.16
C VAL A 691 13.23 3.43 4.75
N VAL A 692 12.75 2.32 4.21
CA VAL A 692 11.39 2.18 3.71
C VAL A 692 10.65 1.06 4.45
N GLY A 693 9.32 1.08 4.39
CA GLY A 693 8.51 0.11 5.10
C GLY A 693 8.53 0.32 6.62
N VAL A 694 8.60 1.55 7.11
CA VAL A 694 8.59 1.90 8.55
C VAL A 694 7.15 2.12 9.01
N PRO A 695 6.62 1.28 9.94
CA PRO A 695 5.22 1.39 10.35
C PRO A 695 4.92 2.72 11.03
N ASP A 696 3.80 3.34 10.64
CA ASP A 696 3.22 4.51 11.29
C ASP A 696 4.22 5.65 11.56
N ALA A 697 5.27 5.76 10.73
CA ALA A 697 6.33 6.73 10.92
C ALA A 697 5.80 8.18 10.94
N THR A 698 4.84 8.49 10.05
CA THR A 698 4.21 9.81 9.98
C THR A 698 3.42 10.15 11.23
N HIS A 699 2.81 9.15 11.88
CA HIS A 699 2.07 9.32 13.12
C HIS A 699 2.98 9.35 14.36
N ARG A 700 3.89 8.38 14.46
CA ARG A 700 4.77 8.23 15.62
C ARG A 700 5.75 9.38 15.79
N VAL A 701 6.19 9.98 14.70
CA VAL A 701 7.05 11.17 14.72
C VAL A 701 6.23 12.46 14.82
N GLY A 702 5.03 12.52 14.21
CA GLY A 702 4.13 13.68 14.24
C GLY A 702 3.27 13.81 15.51
N SER A 703 3.12 12.75 16.30
CA SER A 703 2.23 12.70 17.48
C SER A 703 2.79 13.36 18.75
N GLY A 704 3.75 14.25 18.64
CA GLY A 704 4.03 15.18 19.73
C GLY A 704 2.85 16.16 19.87
N GLN A 705 1.73 15.73 20.48
CA GLN A 705 0.63 16.61 20.85
C GLN A 705 1.17 17.72 21.76
N GLY A 706 1.21 18.93 21.21
CA GLY A 706 1.49 20.19 21.88
C GLY A 706 0.86 21.29 21.07
N ASP A 707 0.17 22.19 21.78
CA ASP A 707 -0.49 23.41 21.35
C ASP A 707 0.19 24.10 20.15
N HIS A 708 -0.59 24.70 19.25
CA HIS A 708 -0.11 25.38 18.02
C HIS A 708 1.03 26.41 18.24
N ARG A 709 1.19 26.90 19.49
CA ARG A 709 2.30 27.77 19.89
C ARG A 709 3.60 27.00 20.21
N GLU A 710 3.55 25.71 20.57
CA GLU A 710 4.71 24.85 20.82
C GLU A 710 5.25 24.16 19.52
N ARG A 711 4.47 24.08 18.44
CA ARG A 711 4.92 23.51 17.15
C ARG A 711 6.16 24.21 16.56
N ARG A 712 6.41 25.46 16.89
CA ARG A 712 7.62 26.20 16.46
C ARG A 712 8.88 25.86 17.27
N ARG A 713 8.83 25.09 18.35
CA ARG A 713 9.98 24.87 19.27
C ARG A 713 10.42 23.41 19.45
N ARG A 714 9.70 22.42 18.92
CA ARG A 714 10.09 21.00 19.05
C ARG A 714 10.45 20.39 17.71
N HIS A 715 11.56 20.83 17.14
CA HIS A 715 12.28 20.06 16.14
C HIS A 715 12.88 18.84 16.85
N ARG A 716 12.32 17.63 16.64
CA ARG A 716 12.93 16.41 17.17
C ARG A 716 14.12 16.06 16.28
N HIS A 717 15.30 16.06 16.84
CA HIS A 717 16.46 15.45 16.19
C HIS A 717 16.20 13.94 16.07
N ALA A 718 16.21 13.44 14.85
CA ALA A 718 16.14 12.04 14.54
C ALA A 718 17.48 11.56 13.99
N SER A 719 17.89 10.35 14.35
CA SER A 719 19.05 9.70 13.74
C SER A 719 18.56 8.55 12.89
N LEU A 720 18.87 8.57 11.60
CA LEU A 720 18.57 7.52 10.64
C LEU A 720 19.85 6.75 10.34
N THR A 721 19.86 5.44 10.62
CA THR A 721 20.96 4.55 10.23
C THR A 721 20.42 3.50 9.28
N SER A 722 20.88 3.55 8.03
CA SER A 722 20.60 2.56 7.00
C SER A 722 21.81 1.65 6.81
N ARG A 723 22.05 0.74 7.78
CA ARG A 723 23.03 -0.34 7.67
C ARG A 723 22.27 -1.66 7.51
N GLY A 724 22.70 -2.51 6.59
CA GLY A 724 22.24 -3.89 6.55
C GLY A 724 22.51 -4.54 7.91
N ALA A 725 21.50 -5.14 8.54
CA ALA A 725 21.71 -5.92 9.74
C ALA A 725 22.78 -6.99 9.46
N PRO A 726 23.76 -7.21 10.34
CA PRO A 726 24.66 -8.33 10.20
C PRO A 726 23.79 -9.60 10.18
N ALA A 727 23.99 -10.45 9.19
CA ALA A 727 23.34 -11.75 9.12
C ALA A 727 23.55 -12.45 10.47
N PRO A 728 22.51 -13.08 11.05
CA PRO A 728 22.66 -13.83 12.29
C PRO A 728 23.81 -14.80 12.07
N ARG A 729 24.86 -14.68 12.88
CA ARG A 729 25.98 -15.62 12.89
C ARG A 729 25.37 -16.98 13.16
N SER A 730 25.43 -17.87 12.17
CA SER A 730 25.16 -19.28 12.36
C SER A 730 26.16 -19.78 13.42
N GLY A 731 25.69 -19.87 14.66
CA GLY A 731 26.43 -20.58 15.70
C GLY A 731 26.62 -22.02 15.25
N PRO A 732 27.72 -22.66 15.63
CA PRO A 732 27.96 -24.03 15.23
C PRO A 732 26.81 -24.90 15.78
N SER A 733 26.03 -25.49 14.89
CA SER A 733 25.03 -26.48 15.23
C SER A 733 25.74 -27.71 15.79
N SER A 734 25.81 -27.80 17.11
CA SER A 734 26.20 -29.04 17.81
C SER A 734 25.01 -30.00 17.79
N TRP A 735 24.79 -30.64 16.65
CA TRP A 735 24.00 -31.83 16.57
C TRP A 735 24.93 -33.01 16.81
N PRO A 736 24.71 -33.88 17.82
CA PRO A 736 25.49 -35.11 17.97
C PRO A 736 25.19 -36.04 16.79
N PRO A 737 26.20 -36.79 16.27
CA PRO A 737 25.96 -37.67 15.16
C PRO A 737 25.02 -38.81 15.55
N PRO A 738 24.17 -39.32 14.63
CA PRO A 738 23.27 -40.41 14.91
C PRO A 738 24.04 -41.69 15.30
N ARG A 739 23.71 -42.22 16.48
CA ARG A 739 24.25 -43.52 16.94
C ARG A 739 23.93 -44.59 15.91
N ARG A 740 24.93 -45.18 15.30
CA ARG A 740 24.82 -46.38 14.46
C ARG A 740 24.25 -47.53 15.31
N GLY A 741 22.99 -47.92 15.04
CA GLY A 741 22.39 -49.12 15.59
C GLY A 741 23.16 -50.36 15.16
N ARG A 742 23.64 -51.13 16.14
CA ARG A 742 24.19 -52.48 15.95
C ARG A 742 23.11 -53.40 15.38
N ARG A 743 23.36 -53.97 14.19
CA ARG A 743 22.57 -55.10 13.67
C ARG A 743 22.75 -56.32 14.58
N PRO A 744 21.69 -57.02 14.99
CA PRO A 744 21.85 -58.33 15.66
C PRO A 744 22.32 -59.35 14.66
N ARG A 745 23.36 -60.09 15.04
CA ARG A 745 23.82 -61.30 14.34
C ARG A 745 22.75 -62.39 14.45
N ARG A 746 22.21 -62.85 13.33
CA ARG A 746 21.52 -64.12 13.24
C ARG A 746 22.53 -65.25 13.47
N ARG A 747 22.36 -66.03 14.50
CA ARG A 747 22.83 -67.43 14.59
C ARG A 747 21.76 -68.30 13.93
N ARG A 748 22.23 -69.18 13.10
CA ARG A 748 21.64 -70.42 12.50
C ARG A 748 20.16 -70.62 12.73
#